data_bcf5672066ce474d21cdf8a6c9bdceae
#
_entry.id   bcf5672066ce474d21cdf8a6c9bdceae
#
_cell.length_a   1.000
_cell.length_b   1.000
_cell.length_c   1.000
_cell.angle_alpha   90.00
_cell.angle_beta   90.00
_cell.angle_gamma   90.00
#
_symmetry.space_group_name_H-M   'P 1'
#
loop_
_entity.id
_entity.type
_entity.pdbx_description
1 polymer ?
#
loop_
_entity_poly.entity_id
_entity_poly.type
_entity_poly.pdbx_seq_one_letter_code
_entity_poly.pdbx_strand_id
1 'polypeptide(L)'
;MQLNSKFARNRAEEYGFDLWGDFIIPPYFQRLELLQSNKPWVIEGGRGTGKTMLLRYLCHQTQFSASKTDYTENDFERIGIYWKMDVQFAKLMQLRGQDDYLWINAFINMGVLIITREILICLKNIRDSQYIHYAEELHNITFESLRDIDNDIPESLDDFIKYIHNKYKKFQLWVSNYSHIEEHPIFYPLIFVEELIDIIHNNVDIFKSTTFCVYIDEYENLIPTQKKIINTWIKHSQSPLIFNIAMKHNSLDIRETLGEEQIVAVHDYRAIDLDKQLDGYFKVFASEILLLKICEDIDHTILENKAWLFDVSAIKLRNDSRYKTCIINKLKKLFPSRSPKEIASDMLLDSRISARIWEDISKDLENKNSEVTIQDFMDLDASPEAYVILHALLCRKHNPKHIYDELVKYSNEEDSKFIDWIHNNLVGCILNIYGKTSRRCPLFSGFETFVLLAKDNIRHFLELCYTSLAQSQNSEVQDNLCVDIDNQVIAVKNVSQDMLYEVKQFGKEGNQLFGIALRLGTIMEQARKNDAQSEPEQTHFSISGELDEETMFILNELLKWSVLYKTKLTKQKNIEYGEEYQLNPIYSPYFLISYRKKRRMEFTNKEFRLICLGDEREFNDFLKNREKHNNIQTQQLSIF
;
A
#
# COMPACT_ATOMS: atom_id res chain seq x y z
N MET A 1 22.92 -8.24 -18.22
CA MET A 1 21.73 -7.53 -18.72
C MET A 1 21.44 -6.40 -17.75
N GLN A 2 21.54 -5.13 -18.13
CA GLN A 2 21.21 -4.02 -17.22
C GLN A 2 19.69 -3.87 -17.23
N LEU A 3 19.03 -4.02 -16.07
CA LEU A 3 17.63 -3.62 -15.91
C LEU A 3 17.51 -2.15 -16.26
N ASN A 4 16.61 -1.84 -17.18
CA ASN A 4 16.42 -0.49 -17.68
C ASN A 4 15.81 0.40 -16.59
N SER A 5 15.99 1.70 -16.69
CA SER A 5 15.43 2.69 -15.76
C SER A 5 13.90 2.62 -15.62
N LYS A 6 13.19 2.09 -16.64
CA LYS A 6 11.74 1.92 -16.62
C LYS A 6 11.28 0.84 -15.62
N PHE A 7 12.01 -0.26 -15.46
CA PHE A 7 11.68 -1.30 -14.51
C PHE A 7 11.78 -0.81 -13.05
N ALA A 8 12.76 0.05 -12.77
CA ALA A 8 12.96 0.63 -11.45
C ALA A 8 11.84 1.59 -11.01
N ARG A 9 11.01 2.09 -11.95
CA ARG A 9 9.92 3.03 -11.63
C ARG A 9 8.85 2.36 -10.79
N ASN A 10 8.74 2.73 -9.54
CA ASN A 10 7.75 2.23 -8.60
C ASN A 10 6.86 3.33 -8.00
N ARG A 11 7.08 4.59 -8.41
CA ARG A 11 6.30 5.77 -7.99
C ARG A 11 5.69 6.47 -9.17
N ALA A 12 4.49 7.03 -8.97
CA ALA A 12 3.78 7.77 -10.01
C ALA A 12 4.55 8.98 -10.55
N GLU A 13 5.37 9.63 -9.71
CA GLU A 13 6.18 10.79 -10.06
C GLU A 13 7.31 10.47 -11.05
N GLU A 14 7.68 9.21 -11.19
CA GLU A 14 8.74 8.74 -12.11
C GLU A 14 8.22 8.52 -13.53
N TYR A 15 6.88 8.62 -13.72
CA TYR A 15 6.23 8.58 -15.03
C TYR A 15 5.93 9.99 -15.53
N GLY A 16 5.80 10.14 -16.83
CA GLY A 16 5.26 11.36 -17.46
C GLY A 16 3.82 11.67 -17.01
N PHE A 17 3.26 12.81 -17.37
CA PHE A 17 1.85 13.10 -17.10
C PHE A 17 0.92 12.26 -17.98
N ASP A 18 1.31 11.96 -19.20
CA ASP A 18 0.63 11.04 -20.10
C ASP A 18 0.96 9.59 -19.68
N LEU A 19 -0.07 8.87 -19.26
CA LEU A 19 0.01 7.48 -18.82
C LEU A 19 -0.60 6.49 -19.83
N TRP A 20 -0.93 6.96 -21.02
CA TRP A 20 -1.48 6.10 -22.07
C TRP A 20 -0.43 5.04 -22.47
N GLY A 21 -0.77 3.77 -22.27
CA GLY A 21 0.18 2.67 -22.48
C GLY A 21 1.05 2.31 -21.27
N ASP A 22 1.06 3.12 -20.21
CA ASP A 22 1.73 2.82 -18.94
C ASP A 22 0.76 2.42 -17.82
N PHE A 23 -0.50 2.89 -17.88
CA PHE A 23 -1.52 2.59 -16.88
C PHE A 23 -2.31 1.34 -17.26
N ILE A 24 -2.08 0.26 -16.53
CA ILE A 24 -2.90 -0.95 -16.65
C ILE A 24 -4.26 -0.71 -16.00
N ILE A 25 -5.33 -0.91 -16.75
CA ILE A 25 -6.69 -0.76 -16.26
C ILE A 25 -6.95 -1.83 -15.17
N PRO A 26 -7.25 -1.43 -13.93
CA PRO A 26 -7.47 -2.40 -12.86
C PRO A 26 -8.76 -3.21 -13.10
N PRO A 27 -8.82 -4.47 -12.66
CA PRO A 27 -9.98 -5.34 -12.89
C PRO A 27 -11.30 -4.81 -12.32
N TYR A 28 -11.23 -3.90 -11.35
CA TYR A 28 -12.38 -3.27 -10.72
C TYR A 28 -12.82 -1.97 -11.40
N PHE A 29 -12.11 -1.50 -12.44
CA PHE A 29 -12.30 -0.17 -13.04
C PHE A 29 -13.75 0.11 -13.44
N GLN A 30 -14.45 -0.88 -14.05
CA GLN A 30 -15.86 -0.72 -14.44
C GLN A 30 -16.82 -0.51 -13.26
N ARG A 31 -16.42 -0.88 -12.04
CA ARG A 31 -17.23 -0.69 -10.81
C ARG A 31 -17.06 0.69 -10.20
N LEU A 32 -16.07 1.45 -10.68
CA LEU A 32 -15.72 2.71 -10.03
C LEU A 32 -16.74 3.82 -10.30
N GLU A 33 -17.66 3.67 -11.25
CA GLU A 33 -18.65 4.70 -11.62
C GLU A 33 -18.10 6.16 -11.64
N LEU A 34 -16.78 6.33 -11.53
CA LEU A 34 -16.09 7.62 -11.45
C LEU A 34 -16.33 8.48 -12.70
N LEU A 35 -16.54 7.80 -13.82
CA LEU A 35 -16.78 8.43 -15.12
C LEU A 35 -18.27 8.73 -15.37
N GLN A 36 -19.17 8.31 -14.49
CA GLN A 36 -20.62 8.44 -14.71
C GLN A 36 -21.35 9.23 -13.61
N SER A 37 -20.71 9.39 -12.44
CA SER A 37 -21.36 10.03 -11.29
C SER A 37 -21.26 11.56 -11.38
N ASN A 38 -22.39 12.24 -11.17
CA ASN A 38 -22.42 13.71 -10.98
C ASN A 38 -22.12 14.13 -9.53
N LYS A 39 -21.75 13.18 -8.67
CA LYS A 39 -21.38 13.47 -7.28
C LYS A 39 -19.86 13.44 -7.12
N PRO A 40 -19.30 14.27 -6.24
CA PRO A 40 -17.92 14.17 -5.80
C PRO A 40 -17.52 12.79 -5.30
N TRP A 41 -16.25 12.47 -5.45
CA TRP A 41 -15.64 11.24 -4.93
C TRP A 41 -14.56 11.54 -3.90
N VAL A 42 -14.60 10.79 -2.81
CA VAL A 42 -13.54 10.69 -1.81
C VAL A 42 -12.85 9.35 -2.03
N ILE A 43 -11.62 9.39 -2.56
CA ILE A 43 -10.85 8.21 -2.94
C ILE A 43 -9.82 7.93 -1.85
N GLU A 44 -10.05 6.88 -1.08
CA GLU A 44 -9.15 6.44 -0.03
C GLU A 44 -8.28 5.27 -0.47
N GLY A 45 -7.10 5.14 0.12
CA GLY A 45 -6.24 3.98 -0.07
C GLY A 45 -4.90 4.15 0.62
N GLY A 46 -4.24 3.05 0.93
CA GLY A 46 -2.90 3.03 1.50
C GLY A 46 -1.85 3.65 0.56
N ARG A 47 -0.64 3.85 1.09
CA ARG A 47 0.49 4.29 0.27
C ARG A 47 0.88 3.19 -0.71
N GLY A 48 1.01 3.52 -2.00
CA GLY A 48 1.39 2.53 -3.04
C GLY A 48 0.24 1.72 -3.64
N THR A 49 -1.02 2.05 -3.36
CA THR A 49 -2.21 1.38 -3.95
C THR A 49 -2.59 1.90 -5.33
N GLY A 50 -1.87 2.89 -5.86
CA GLY A 50 -2.07 3.39 -7.22
C GLY A 50 -3.02 4.58 -7.35
N LYS A 51 -3.42 5.25 -6.24
CA LYS A 51 -4.30 6.45 -6.28
C LYS A 51 -3.85 7.48 -7.31
N THR A 52 -2.64 7.99 -7.18
CA THR A 52 -2.07 9.00 -8.08
C THR A 52 -2.06 8.55 -9.54
N MET A 53 -1.74 7.27 -9.82
CA MET A 53 -1.78 6.71 -11.17
C MET A 53 -3.21 6.71 -11.72
N LEU A 54 -4.20 6.30 -10.90
CA LEU A 54 -5.61 6.34 -11.29
C LEU A 54 -6.08 7.76 -11.60
N LEU A 55 -5.78 8.74 -10.72
CA LEU A 55 -6.18 10.12 -10.92
C LEU A 55 -5.58 10.69 -12.22
N ARG A 56 -4.28 10.47 -12.44
CA ARG A 56 -3.60 10.96 -13.66
C ARG A 56 -4.10 10.27 -14.92
N TYR A 57 -4.49 8.99 -14.83
CA TYR A 57 -5.13 8.29 -15.94
C TYR A 57 -6.48 8.94 -16.32
N LEU A 58 -7.27 9.40 -15.34
CA LEU A 58 -8.55 10.05 -15.57
C LEU A 58 -8.43 11.50 -16.08
N CYS A 59 -7.22 12.08 -16.07
CA CYS A 59 -7.01 13.49 -16.44
C CYS A 59 -6.68 13.68 -17.92
N HIS A 60 -6.90 14.90 -18.39
CA HIS A 60 -6.83 15.27 -19.79
C HIS A 60 -5.50 14.91 -20.47
N GLN A 61 -4.38 14.96 -19.76
CA GLN A 61 -3.06 14.63 -20.33
C GLN A 61 -2.99 13.18 -20.82
N THR A 62 -3.68 12.27 -20.15
CA THR A 62 -3.77 10.85 -20.57
C THR A 62 -4.94 10.61 -21.50
N GLN A 63 -6.12 11.19 -21.20
CA GLN A 63 -7.32 10.94 -21.97
C GLN A 63 -7.23 11.51 -23.41
N PHE A 64 -6.46 12.56 -23.61
CA PHE A 64 -6.16 13.15 -24.92
C PHE A 64 -4.69 12.91 -25.33
N SER A 65 -4.15 11.76 -24.98
CA SER A 65 -2.79 11.35 -25.38
C SER A 65 -2.64 11.29 -26.90
N ALA A 66 -1.49 11.72 -27.39
CA ALA A 66 -1.12 11.56 -28.81
C ALA A 66 -0.99 10.08 -29.22
N SER A 67 -0.80 9.18 -28.26
CA SER A 67 -0.70 7.74 -28.48
C SER A 67 -2.05 7.01 -28.49
N LYS A 68 -3.14 7.68 -28.10
CA LYS A 68 -4.49 7.14 -28.14
C LYS A 68 -5.04 7.20 -29.56
N THR A 69 -5.46 6.08 -30.12
CA THR A 69 -6.01 5.96 -31.49
C THR A 69 -7.53 5.85 -31.52
N ASP A 70 -8.12 5.31 -30.49
CA ASP A 70 -9.56 5.09 -30.36
C ASP A 70 -10.15 6.19 -29.46
N TYR A 71 -10.80 7.16 -30.07
CA TYR A 71 -11.46 8.28 -29.37
C TYR A 71 -12.82 8.57 -30.01
N THR A 72 -13.74 9.05 -29.18
CA THR A 72 -15.13 9.32 -29.53
C THR A 72 -15.58 10.65 -28.89
N GLU A 73 -16.75 11.15 -29.29
CA GLU A 73 -17.37 12.31 -28.66
C GLU A 73 -17.58 12.12 -27.15
N ASN A 74 -17.77 10.89 -26.67
CA ASN A 74 -17.94 10.60 -25.24
C ASN A 74 -16.68 10.92 -24.41
N ASP A 75 -15.50 10.97 -25.02
CA ASP A 75 -14.26 11.37 -24.34
C ASP A 75 -14.31 12.83 -23.84
N PHE A 76 -15.19 13.64 -24.43
CA PHE A 76 -15.39 15.05 -24.06
C PHE A 76 -16.48 15.25 -22.99
N GLU A 77 -17.28 14.23 -22.65
CA GLU A 77 -18.33 14.38 -21.62
C GLU A 77 -17.75 14.76 -20.26
N ARG A 78 -16.57 14.21 -19.93
CA ARG A 78 -15.89 14.43 -18.66
C ARG A 78 -14.40 14.58 -18.84
N ILE A 79 -13.89 15.74 -18.42
CA ILE A 79 -12.49 16.09 -18.54
C ILE A 79 -11.89 16.20 -17.14
N GLY A 80 -10.94 15.33 -16.83
CA GLY A 80 -10.22 15.34 -15.56
C GLY A 80 -9.13 16.40 -15.52
N ILE A 81 -9.08 17.13 -14.40
CA ILE A 81 -8.06 18.15 -14.09
C ILE A 81 -7.30 17.66 -12.86
N TYR A 82 -6.01 17.40 -13.01
CA TYR A 82 -5.17 16.93 -11.91
C TYR A 82 -4.59 18.08 -11.11
N TRP A 83 -4.83 18.06 -9.80
CA TRP A 83 -4.24 19.01 -8.88
C TRP A 83 -3.46 18.28 -7.78
N LYS A 84 -2.14 18.22 -7.93
CA LYS A 84 -1.26 17.77 -6.84
C LYS A 84 -1.03 18.91 -5.87
N MET A 85 -1.28 18.65 -4.58
CA MET A 85 -1.08 19.65 -3.55
C MET A 85 0.42 19.89 -3.30
N ASP A 86 0.86 21.14 -3.50
CA ASP A 86 2.19 21.58 -3.07
C ASP A 86 2.16 21.84 -1.56
N VAL A 87 2.56 20.83 -0.81
CA VAL A 87 2.49 20.84 0.67
C VAL A 87 3.35 21.93 1.29
N GLN A 88 4.52 22.21 0.71
CA GLN A 88 5.43 23.22 1.25
C GLN A 88 4.85 24.61 1.03
N PHE A 89 4.40 24.89 -0.17
CA PHE A 89 3.84 26.18 -0.52
C PHE A 89 2.49 26.44 0.20
N ALA A 90 1.61 25.44 0.26
CA ALA A 90 0.33 25.57 0.96
C ALA A 90 0.50 25.91 2.44
N LYS A 91 1.53 25.33 3.12
CA LYS A 91 1.84 25.65 4.52
C LYS A 91 2.39 27.05 4.74
N LEU A 92 2.95 27.69 3.72
CA LEU A 92 3.41 29.09 3.84
C LEU A 92 2.25 30.07 4.05
N MET A 93 1.02 29.69 3.70
CA MET A 93 -0.20 30.46 3.94
C MET A 93 -0.74 30.30 5.38
N GLN A 94 0.12 29.98 6.35
CA GLN A 94 -0.22 29.75 7.75
C GLN A 94 0.74 30.52 8.67
N LEU A 95 0.27 30.89 9.85
CA LEU A 95 1.12 31.38 10.98
C LEU A 95 1.91 32.68 10.75
N ARG A 96 1.38 33.62 9.95
CA ARG A 96 2.09 34.89 9.67
C ARG A 96 1.48 36.13 10.33
N GLY A 97 0.66 35.95 11.37
CA GLY A 97 0.09 37.05 12.15
C GLY A 97 -0.90 37.93 11.39
N GLN A 98 -1.44 37.43 10.29
CA GLN A 98 -2.42 38.10 9.44
C GLN A 98 -3.82 37.50 9.65
N ASP A 99 -4.83 38.27 9.21
CA ASP A 99 -6.22 37.85 9.22
C ASP A 99 -6.38 36.51 8.45
N ASP A 100 -7.05 35.55 9.07
CA ASP A 100 -7.36 34.25 8.45
C ASP A 100 -8.10 34.41 7.13
N TYR A 101 -8.90 35.48 6.98
CA TYR A 101 -9.62 35.80 5.76
C TYR A 101 -8.71 36.04 4.55
N LEU A 102 -7.58 36.69 4.73
CA LEU A 102 -6.58 36.89 3.68
C LEU A 102 -6.05 35.53 3.16
N TRP A 103 -5.71 34.64 4.09
CA TRP A 103 -5.15 33.32 3.73
C TRP A 103 -6.17 32.36 3.13
N ILE A 104 -7.45 32.48 3.51
CA ILE A 104 -8.57 31.79 2.87
C ILE A 104 -8.65 32.22 1.40
N ASN A 105 -8.70 33.52 1.11
CA ASN A 105 -8.75 34.05 -0.25
C ASN A 105 -7.49 33.73 -1.06
N ALA A 106 -6.32 33.75 -0.44
CA ALA A 106 -5.06 33.37 -1.08
C ALA A 106 -5.06 31.89 -1.50
N PHE A 107 -5.59 31.00 -0.66
CA PHE A 107 -5.70 29.58 -1.00
C PHE A 107 -6.73 29.32 -2.09
N ILE A 108 -7.89 30.00 -2.04
CA ILE A 108 -8.90 29.96 -3.12
C ILE A 108 -8.27 30.40 -4.43
N ASN A 109 -7.57 31.53 -4.45
CA ASN A 109 -6.90 32.05 -5.65
C ASN A 109 -5.86 31.06 -6.19
N MET A 110 -5.10 30.40 -5.31
CA MET A 110 -4.15 29.35 -5.72
C MET A 110 -4.86 28.25 -6.50
N GLY A 111 -5.98 27.74 -5.96
CA GLY A 111 -6.78 26.70 -6.61
C GLY A 111 -7.34 27.15 -7.95
N VAL A 112 -7.91 28.36 -8.01
CA VAL A 112 -8.46 28.95 -9.22
C VAL A 112 -7.39 29.09 -10.31
N LEU A 113 -6.21 29.63 -9.99
CA LEU A 113 -5.11 29.76 -10.95
C LEU A 113 -4.60 28.41 -11.48
N ILE A 114 -4.52 27.40 -10.62
CA ILE A 114 -4.10 26.05 -11.03
C ILE A 114 -5.16 25.44 -11.96
N ILE A 115 -6.42 25.46 -11.57
CA ILE A 115 -7.51 24.85 -12.34
C ILE A 115 -7.65 25.56 -13.70
N THR A 116 -7.66 26.89 -13.70
CA THR A 116 -7.69 27.69 -14.95
C THR A 116 -6.55 27.31 -15.87
N ARG A 117 -5.32 27.26 -15.35
CA ARG A 117 -4.15 26.89 -16.14
C ARG A 117 -4.29 25.52 -16.78
N GLU A 118 -4.73 24.53 -16.02
CA GLU A 118 -4.88 23.15 -16.51
C GLU A 118 -6.01 23.03 -17.55
N ILE A 119 -7.12 23.76 -17.38
CA ILE A 119 -8.20 23.84 -18.38
C ILE A 119 -7.66 24.45 -19.68
N LEU A 120 -6.97 25.57 -19.62
CA LEU A 120 -6.39 26.21 -20.79
C LEU A 120 -5.34 25.33 -21.50
N ILE A 121 -4.50 24.61 -20.73
CA ILE A 121 -3.55 23.64 -21.29
C ILE A 121 -4.29 22.48 -21.97
N CYS A 122 -5.39 22.01 -21.38
CA CYS A 122 -6.24 20.99 -22.00
C CYS A 122 -6.77 21.46 -23.36
N LEU A 123 -7.36 22.65 -23.42
CA LEU A 123 -7.84 23.22 -24.68
C LEU A 123 -6.73 23.36 -25.73
N LYS A 124 -5.54 23.83 -25.31
CA LYS A 124 -4.38 23.90 -26.17
C LYS A 124 -3.95 22.55 -26.72
N ASN A 125 -3.85 21.54 -25.83
CA ASN A 125 -3.44 20.18 -26.22
C ASN A 125 -4.42 19.57 -27.22
N ILE A 126 -5.73 19.80 -27.04
CA ILE A 126 -6.76 19.35 -27.98
C ILE A 126 -6.62 20.10 -29.31
N ARG A 127 -6.47 21.42 -29.27
CA ARG A 127 -6.29 22.26 -30.48
C ARG A 127 -5.07 21.85 -31.32
N ASP A 128 -3.96 21.53 -30.63
CA ASP A 128 -2.68 21.22 -31.27
C ASP A 128 -2.53 19.72 -31.60
N SER A 129 -3.58 18.90 -31.42
CA SER A 129 -3.57 17.46 -31.61
C SER A 129 -4.53 16.98 -32.71
N GLN A 130 -4.55 15.66 -32.94
CA GLN A 130 -5.49 15.01 -33.85
C GLN A 130 -6.97 15.14 -33.42
N TYR A 131 -7.25 15.52 -32.17
CA TYR A 131 -8.60 15.73 -31.66
C TYR A 131 -9.24 17.05 -32.10
N ILE A 132 -8.50 17.93 -32.80
CA ILE A 132 -9.00 19.24 -33.24
C ILE A 132 -10.23 19.15 -34.15
N HIS A 133 -10.37 18.05 -34.91
CA HIS A 133 -11.54 17.87 -35.80
C HIS A 133 -12.88 17.74 -35.04
N TYR A 134 -12.85 17.51 -33.73
CA TYR A 134 -14.02 17.58 -32.87
C TYR A 134 -14.28 18.97 -32.29
N ALA A 135 -13.29 19.83 -32.30
CA ALA A 135 -13.29 21.12 -31.60
C ALA A 135 -12.57 22.20 -32.42
N GLU A 136 -12.87 22.32 -33.72
CA GLU A 136 -12.22 23.29 -34.62
C GLU A 136 -12.43 24.72 -34.17
N GLU A 137 -13.51 25.00 -33.44
CA GLU A 137 -13.82 26.30 -32.85
C GLU A 137 -12.75 26.80 -31.87
N LEU A 138 -11.93 25.91 -31.32
CA LEU A 138 -10.82 26.28 -30.45
C LEU A 138 -9.78 27.18 -31.12
N HIS A 139 -9.70 27.19 -32.46
CA HIS A 139 -8.82 28.12 -33.17
C HIS A 139 -9.22 29.57 -32.98
N ASN A 140 -10.52 29.84 -32.80
CA ASN A 140 -11.10 31.20 -32.76
C ASN A 140 -11.70 31.53 -31.38
N ILE A 141 -11.49 30.67 -30.34
CA ILE A 141 -12.02 30.94 -28.99
C ILE A 141 -11.42 32.26 -28.45
N THR A 142 -12.28 33.10 -27.90
CA THR A 142 -11.89 34.34 -27.24
C THR A 142 -12.40 34.37 -25.80
N PHE A 143 -11.74 35.18 -24.96
CA PHE A 143 -12.02 35.24 -23.52
C PHE A 143 -12.44 36.67 -23.09
N GLU A 144 -13.14 37.38 -23.96
CA GLU A 144 -13.49 38.78 -23.73
C GLU A 144 -14.34 39.03 -22.48
N SER A 145 -15.30 38.13 -22.19
CA SER A 145 -16.18 38.26 -21.01
C SER A 145 -15.42 38.18 -19.68
N LEU A 146 -14.27 37.51 -19.63
CA LEU A 146 -13.45 37.46 -18.41
C LEU A 146 -12.76 38.83 -18.13
N ARG A 147 -12.73 39.74 -19.08
CA ARG A 147 -12.19 41.08 -18.89
C ARG A 147 -13.01 41.95 -17.95
N ASP A 148 -14.26 41.59 -17.71
CA ASP A 148 -15.09 42.23 -16.67
C ASP A 148 -14.51 41.97 -15.27
N ILE A 149 -13.78 40.84 -15.08
CA ILE A 149 -13.11 40.49 -13.82
C ILE A 149 -11.67 41.04 -13.79
N ASP A 150 -10.93 40.92 -14.90
CA ASP A 150 -9.56 41.42 -15.04
C ASP A 150 -9.29 41.90 -16.46
N ASN A 151 -9.21 43.22 -16.62
CA ASN A 151 -9.07 43.90 -17.90
C ASN A 151 -7.82 43.52 -18.70
N ASP A 152 -6.79 42.95 -18.04
CA ASP A 152 -5.52 42.58 -18.67
C ASP A 152 -5.57 41.15 -19.29
N ILE A 153 -6.68 40.47 -19.25
CA ILE A 153 -6.81 39.11 -19.83
C ILE A 153 -6.67 39.18 -21.35
N PRO A 154 -5.72 38.40 -21.94
CA PRO A 154 -5.53 38.34 -23.38
C PRO A 154 -6.69 37.64 -24.09
N GLU A 155 -6.87 37.96 -25.37
CA GLU A 155 -7.90 37.35 -26.21
C GLU A 155 -7.53 35.93 -26.65
N SER A 156 -6.25 35.70 -26.99
CA SER A 156 -5.81 34.41 -27.52
C SER A 156 -5.55 33.39 -26.43
N LEU A 157 -5.83 32.12 -26.72
CA LEU A 157 -5.60 31.00 -25.81
C LEU A 157 -4.12 30.91 -25.38
N ASP A 158 -3.16 31.07 -26.32
CA ASP A 158 -1.74 30.94 -26.00
C ASP A 158 -1.23 32.06 -25.09
N ASP A 159 -1.70 33.26 -25.27
CA ASP A 159 -1.30 34.40 -24.43
C ASP A 159 -2.02 34.35 -23.07
N PHE A 160 -3.25 33.85 -23.04
CA PHE A 160 -3.96 33.65 -21.79
C PHE A 160 -3.26 32.56 -20.90
N ILE A 161 -2.77 31.49 -21.49
CA ILE A 161 -1.95 30.49 -20.76
C ILE A 161 -0.71 31.16 -20.14
N LYS A 162 0.01 32.01 -20.93
CA LYS A 162 1.19 32.74 -20.44
C LYS A 162 0.82 33.71 -19.33
N TYR A 163 -0.31 34.39 -19.49
CA TYR A 163 -0.82 35.35 -18.52
C TYR A 163 -1.11 34.67 -17.16
N ILE A 164 -1.91 33.62 -17.16
CA ILE A 164 -2.22 32.86 -15.94
C ILE A 164 -0.94 32.28 -15.29
N HIS A 165 -0.01 31.76 -16.09
CA HIS A 165 1.27 31.30 -15.60
C HIS A 165 2.07 32.39 -14.88
N ASN A 166 2.08 33.61 -15.46
CA ASN A 166 2.75 34.76 -14.85
C ASN A 166 2.03 35.23 -13.57
N LYS A 167 0.69 35.25 -13.56
CA LYS A 167 -0.10 35.55 -12.35
C LYS A 167 0.21 34.55 -11.24
N TYR A 168 0.28 33.25 -11.55
CA TYR A 168 0.63 32.22 -10.58
C TYR A 168 2.06 32.42 -10.02
N LYS A 169 3.05 32.73 -10.87
CA LYS A 169 4.41 33.04 -10.40
C LYS A 169 4.45 34.26 -9.50
N LYS A 170 3.78 35.35 -9.88
CA LYS A 170 3.69 36.57 -9.06
C LYS A 170 3.04 36.28 -7.71
N PHE A 171 1.97 35.48 -7.72
CA PHE A 171 1.30 35.03 -6.51
C PHE A 171 2.24 34.20 -5.59
N GLN A 172 2.99 33.25 -6.15
CA GLN A 172 3.97 32.47 -5.39
C GLN A 172 5.07 33.36 -4.78
N LEU A 173 5.57 34.35 -5.53
CA LEU A 173 6.54 35.31 -5.04
C LEU A 173 5.96 36.15 -3.90
N TRP A 174 4.72 36.61 -4.03
CA TRP A 174 4.03 37.38 -3.00
C TRP A 174 3.84 36.56 -1.71
N VAL A 175 3.34 35.33 -1.79
CA VAL A 175 3.19 34.44 -0.63
C VAL A 175 4.55 34.22 0.06
N SER A 176 5.62 34.00 -0.72
CA SER A 176 6.94 33.73 -0.19
C SER A 176 7.59 34.95 0.49
N ASN A 177 7.28 36.15 0.00
CA ASN A 177 7.88 37.43 0.43
C ASN A 177 6.83 38.39 1.02
N TYR A 178 5.78 37.87 1.62
CA TYR A 178 4.62 38.63 2.06
C TYR A 178 4.94 39.87 2.89
N SER A 179 5.97 39.82 3.75
CA SER A 179 6.40 40.93 4.60
C SER A 179 7.17 42.03 3.87
N HIS A 180 7.55 41.82 2.61
CA HIS A 180 8.39 42.75 1.83
C HIS A 180 7.72 43.28 0.56
N ILE A 181 6.56 42.76 0.18
CA ILE A 181 5.83 43.19 -1.02
C ILE A 181 4.54 43.87 -0.56
N GLU A 182 4.47 45.17 -0.75
CA GLU A 182 3.32 46.02 -0.35
C GLU A 182 2.12 45.86 -1.28
N GLU A 183 2.34 45.51 -2.57
CA GLU A 183 1.27 45.38 -3.55
C GLU A 183 0.65 44.00 -3.51
N HIS A 184 -0.63 43.93 -3.17
CA HIS A 184 -1.40 42.68 -3.16
C HIS A 184 -1.76 42.27 -4.59
N PRO A 185 -1.54 40.99 -4.98
CA PRO A 185 -2.04 40.47 -6.24
C PRO A 185 -3.57 40.44 -6.24
N ILE A 186 -4.17 40.54 -7.42
CA ILE A 186 -5.60 40.28 -7.59
C ILE A 186 -5.87 38.81 -7.23
N PHE A 187 -6.84 38.57 -6.38
CA PHE A 187 -7.32 37.24 -6.04
C PHE A 187 -8.57 36.90 -6.83
N TYR A 188 -8.51 35.82 -7.60
CA TYR A 188 -9.64 35.32 -8.35
C TYR A 188 -10.52 34.41 -7.50
N PRO A 189 -11.83 34.68 -7.40
CA PRO A 189 -12.79 33.79 -6.76
C PRO A 189 -13.11 32.59 -7.67
N LEU A 190 -13.78 31.55 -7.13
CA LEU A 190 -14.12 30.35 -7.89
C LEU A 190 -15.00 30.63 -9.12
N ILE A 191 -15.85 31.63 -9.06
CA ILE A 191 -16.69 32.06 -10.20
C ILE A 191 -15.87 32.35 -11.45
N PHE A 192 -14.57 32.71 -11.33
CA PHE A 192 -13.69 32.90 -12.47
C PHE A 192 -13.53 31.62 -13.31
N VAL A 193 -13.47 30.45 -12.65
CA VAL A 193 -13.41 29.14 -13.34
C VAL A 193 -14.77 28.82 -13.97
N GLU A 194 -15.84 29.13 -13.28
CA GLU A 194 -17.21 28.91 -13.78
C GLU A 194 -17.46 29.73 -15.06
N GLU A 195 -17.12 31.02 -15.06
CA GLU A 195 -17.21 31.88 -16.24
C GLU A 195 -16.32 31.36 -17.39
N LEU A 196 -15.10 30.88 -17.09
CA LEU A 196 -14.25 30.26 -18.11
C LEU A 196 -14.93 29.04 -18.74
N ILE A 197 -15.56 28.18 -17.92
CA ILE A 197 -16.27 27.01 -18.41
C ILE A 197 -17.48 27.42 -19.25
N ASP A 198 -18.21 28.43 -18.85
CA ASP A 198 -19.35 28.97 -19.61
C ASP A 198 -18.93 29.51 -20.99
N ILE A 199 -17.77 30.19 -21.08
CA ILE A 199 -17.19 30.57 -22.35
C ILE A 199 -16.92 29.37 -23.24
N ILE A 200 -16.30 28.31 -22.68
CA ILE A 200 -15.98 27.09 -23.42
C ILE A 200 -17.26 26.42 -23.93
N HIS A 201 -18.28 26.28 -23.06
CA HIS A 201 -19.56 25.68 -23.39
C HIS A 201 -20.31 26.43 -24.49
N ASN A 202 -20.22 27.79 -24.49
CA ASN A 202 -20.95 28.60 -25.43
C ASN A 202 -20.26 28.73 -26.80
N ASN A 203 -18.94 28.55 -26.86
CA ASN A 203 -18.14 28.77 -28.07
C ASN A 203 -17.66 27.50 -28.76
N VAL A 204 -17.73 26.30 -28.10
CA VAL A 204 -17.23 25.07 -28.69
C VAL A 204 -18.27 23.98 -28.51
N ASP A 205 -18.85 23.53 -29.61
CA ASP A 205 -20.05 22.68 -29.64
C ASP A 205 -19.87 21.36 -28.86
N ILE A 206 -18.73 20.70 -29.01
CA ILE A 206 -18.45 19.41 -28.34
C ILE A 206 -18.38 19.54 -26.81
N PHE A 207 -18.06 20.74 -26.30
CA PHE A 207 -17.97 20.99 -24.86
C PHE A 207 -19.29 21.42 -24.22
N LYS A 208 -20.38 21.63 -24.94
CA LYS A 208 -21.66 22.14 -24.40
C LYS A 208 -22.17 21.45 -23.14
N SER A 209 -21.90 20.15 -22.99
CA SER A 209 -22.30 19.32 -21.85
C SER A 209 -21.13 18.79 -21.03
N THR A 210 -19.92 19.23 -21.31
CA THR A 210 -18.72 18.77 -20.64
C THR A 210 -18.72 19.12 -19.17
N THR A 211 -18.41 18.15 -18.33
CA THR A 211 -18.16 18.35 -16.91
C THR A 211 -16.66 18.27 -16.63
N PHE A 212 -16.10 19.32 -16.07
CA PHE A 212 -14.72 19.34 -15.60
C PHE A 212 -14.64 18.73 -14.19
N CYS A 213 -13.82 17.69 -14.04
CA CYS A 213 -13.64 16.95 -12.80
C CYS A 213 -12.27 17.24 -12.22
N VAL A 214 -12.19 18.05 -11.18
CA VAL A 214 -10.94 18.37 -10.49
C VAL A 214 -10.62 17.23 -9.52
N TYR A 215 -9.44 16.65 -9.65
CA TYR A 215 -8.92 15.59 -8.77
C TYR A 215 -7.79 16.15 -7.93
N ILE A 216 -8.07 16.40 -6.65
CA ILE A 216 -7.13 16.93 -5.66
C ILE A 216 -6.44 15.76 -4.98
N ASP A 217 -5.15 15.59 -5.22
CA ASP A 217 -4.34 14.51 -4.63
C ASP A 217 -3.64 14.97 -3.34
N GLU A 218 -3.39 14.03 -2.44
CA GLU A 218 -2.72 14.28 -1.15
C GLU A 218 -3.49 15.24 -0.22
N TYR A 219 -4.83 15.17 -0.21
CA TYR A 219 -5.71 16.00 0.64
C TYR A 219 -5.31 15.99 2.12
N GLU A 220 -4.78 14.88 2.63
CA GLU A 220 -4.34 14.75 4.01
C GLU A 220 -3.23 15.73 4.43
N ASN A 221 -2.53 16.31 3.47
CA ASN A 221 -1.43 17.24 3.72
C ASN A 221 -1.89 18.69 3.93
N LEU A 222 -3.17 18.97 3.71
CA LEU A 222 -3.77 20.29 3.92
C LEU A 222 -3.94 20.60 5.40
N ILE A 223 -3.82 21.89 5.74
CA ILE A 223 -4.13 22.43 7.07
C ILE A 223 -5.65 22.52 7.28
N PRO A 224 -6.13 22.59 8.52
CA PRO A 224 -7.57 22.58 8.83
C PRO A 224 -8.39 23.59 8.01
N THR A 225 -7.94 24.84 7.92
CA THR A 225 -8.66 25.88 7.17
C THR A 225 -8.75 25.55 5.67
N GLN A 226 -7.67 25.03 5.08
CA GLN A 226 -7.67 24.65 3.66
C GLN A 226 -8.59 23.43 3.40
N LYS A 227 -8.63 22.46 4.33
CA LYS A 227 -9.59 21.36 4.27
C LYS A 227 -11.03 21.87 4.27
N LYS A 228 -11.37 22.84 5.11
CA LYS A 228 -12.70 23.46 5.12
C LYS A 228 -13.04 24.13 3.79
N ILE A 229 -12.10 24.77 3.13
CA ILE A 229 -12.30 25.37 1.79
C ILE A 229 -12.64 24.28 0.77
N ILE A 230 -11.82 23.23 0.69
CA ILE A 230 -12.05 22.10 -0.22
C ILE A 230 -13.37 21.41 0.09
N ASN A 231 -13.70 21.19 1.38
CA ASN A 231 -14.99 20.62 1.80
C ASN A 231 -16.18 21.49 1.36
N THR A 232 -16.04 22.82 1.38
CA THR A 232 -17.04 23.74 0.85
C THR A 232 -17.24 23.52 -0.66
N TRP A 233 -16.16 23.37 -1.41
CA TRP A 233 -16.23 23.09 -2.84
C TRP A 233 -16.86 21.72 -3.13
N ILE A 234 -16.52 20.68 -2.36
CA ILE A 234 -17.14 19.36 -2.47
C ILE A 234 -18.65 19.44 -2.22
N LYS A 235 -19.08 20.15 -1.16
CA LYS A 235 -20.48 20.25 -0.78
C LYS A 235 -21.34 20.92 -1.85
N HIS A 236 -20.78 21.92 -2.52
CA HIS A 236 -21.47 22.69 -3.56
C HIS A 236 -21.13 22.22 -4.99
N SER A 237 -20.39 21.10 -5.12
CA SER A 237 -20.04 20.55 -6.43
C SER A 237 -21.27 20.11 -7.21
N GLN A 238 -21.38 20.61 -8.42
CA GLN A 238 -22.37 20.18 -9.42
C GLN A 238 -21.79 20.39 -10.83
N SER A 239 -22.34 19.68 -11.84
CA SER A 239 -21.97 20.00 -13.23
C SER A 239 -22.19 21.50 -13.49
N PRO A 240 -21.27 22.18 -14.19
CA PRO A 240 -20.16 21.63 -14.97
C PRO A 240 -18.80 21.49 -14.23
N LEU A 241 -18.71 21.74 -12.92
CA LEU A 241 -17.46 21.68 -12.16
C LEU A 241 -17.61 20.81 -10.91
N ILE A 242 -16.89 19.69 -10.87
CA ILE A 242 -16.95 18.72 -9.76
C ILE A 242 -15.57 18.59 -9.11
N PHE A 243 -15.53 18.61 -7.77
CA PHE A 243 -14.31 18.43 -6.98
C PHE A 243 -14.23 17.05 -6.34
N ASN A 244 -13.16 16.32 -6.64
CA ASN A 244 -12.87 15.02 -6.08
C ASN A 244 -11.58 15.07 -5.27
N ILE A 245 -11.49 14.32 -4.18
CA ILE A 245 -10.27 14.25 -3.36
C ILE A 245 -9.73 12.83 -3.29
N ALA A 246 -8.41 12.72 -3.25
CA ALA A 246 -7.72 11.47 -2.94
C ALA A 246 -6.84 11.64 -1.72
N MET A 247 -6.85 10.64 -0.83
CA MET A 247 -6.18 10.70 0.46
C MET A 247 -5.79 9.32 0.98
N LYS A 248 -4.97 9.30 2.03
CA LYS A 248 -4.69 8.09 2.81
C LYS A 248 -5.89 7.70 3.68
N HIS A 249 -5.89 6.46 4.15
CA HIS A 249 -6.92 6.00 5.09
C HIS A 249 -7.02 6.90 6.33
N ASN A 250 -8.22 7.03 6.85
CA ASN A 250 -8.54 7.80 8.06
C ASN A 250 -8.05 9.26 8.02
N SER A 251 -7.98 9.86 6.84
CA SER A 251 -7.46 11.23 6.68
C SER A 251 -8.56 12.28 6.46
N LEU A 252 -9.83 11.89 6.43
CA LEU A 252 -10.98 12.80 6.47
C LEU A 252 -11.30 13.13 7.94
N ASP A 253 -10.35 13.74 8.60
CA ASP A 253 -10.41 14.15 10.00
C ASP A 253 -11.25 15.43 10.22
N ILE A 254 -11.34 16.28 9.20
CA ILE A 254 -12.14 17.51 9.19
C ILE A 254 -13.24 17.37 8.14
N ARG A 255 -14.49 17.51 8.59
CA ARG A 255 -15.67 17.44 7.72
C ARG A 255 -16.38 18.78 7.59
N GLU A 256 -16.04 19.73 8.44
CA GLU A 256 -16.59 21.07 8.43
C GLU A 256 -16.26 21.78 7.11
N THR A 257 -17.19 22.64 6.69
CA THR A 257 -17.03 23.61 5.62
C THR A 257 -16.58 24.96 6.20
N LEU A 258 -16.44 25.98 5.36
CA LEU A 258 -16.25 27.37 5.83
C LEU A 258 -17.50 27.93 6.52
N GLY A 259 -18.68 27.37 6.23
CA GLY A 259 -19.92 27.69 6.92
C GLY A 259 -20.16 26.82 8.15
N GLU A 260 -21.42 26.75 8.60
CA GLU A 260 -21.84 25.95 9.76
C GLU A 260 -22.08 24.47 9.43
N GLU A 261 -21.94 24.07 8.18
CA GLU A 261 -22.28 22.74 7.70
C GLU A 261 -21.07 21.80 7.64
N GLN A 262 -21.37 20.51 7.49
CA GLN A 262 -20.37 19.46 7.28
C GLN A 262 -20.67 18.68 6.00
N ILE A 263 -19.63 18.08 5.39
CA ILE A 263 -19.80 17.14 4.28
C ILE A 263 -20.22 15.75 4.82
N VAL A 264 -21.24 15.18 4.19
CA VAL A 264 -21.85 13.91 4.61
C VAL A 264 -21.71 12.88 3.50
N ALA A 265 -21.19 11.71 3.85
CA ALA A 265 -21.07 10.59 2.91
C ALA A 265 -22.46 10.18 2.36
N VAL A 266 -22.50 9.75 1.10
CA VAL A 266 -23.68 9.40 0.31
C VAL A 266 -24.52 10.61 -0.09
N HIS A 267 -24.66 11.62 0.77
CA HIS A 267 -25.42 12.83 0.46
C HIS A 267 -24.60 13.77 -0.43
N ASP A 268 -23.43 14.20 0.04
CA ASP A 268 -22.57 15.18 -0.64
C ASP A 268 -21.50 14.52 -1.52
N TYR A 269 -21.00 13.34 -1.12
CA TYR A 269 -19.98 12.62 -1.86
C TYR A 269 -20.16 11.10 -1.81
N ARG A 270 -19.51 10.40 -2.76
CA ARG A 270 -19.31 8.94 -2.73
C ARG A 270 -17.91 8.64 -2.22
N ALA A 271 -17.77 7.60 -1.39
CA ALA A 271 -16.47 7.14 -0.90
C ALA A 271 -16.08 5.83 -1.58
N ILE A 272 -14.82 5.73 -1.95
CA ILE A 272 -14.22 4.51 -2.47
C ILE A 272 -12.90 4.22 -1.77
N ASP A 273 -12.72 2.98 -1.34
CA ASP A 273 -11.52 2.46 -0.73
C ASP A 273 -10.82 1.54 -1.75
N LEU A 274 -9.71 1.99 -2.33
CA LEU A 274 -9.01 1.26 -3.39
C LEU A 274 -8.40 -0.05 -2.88
N ASP A 275 -8.00 -0.13 -1.61
CA ASP A 275 -7.46 -1.37 -1.05
C ASP A 275 -8.55 -2.45 -1.03
N LYS A 276 -9.78 -2.08 -0.66
CA LYS A 276 -10.93 -3.01 -0.72
C LYS A 276 -11.31 -3.39 -2.15
N GLN A 277 -11.11 -2.51 -3.12
CA GLN A 277 -11.34 -2.84 -4.54
C GLN A 277 -10.31 -3.82 -5.07
N LEU A 278 -9.08 -3.80 -4.54
CA LEU A 278 -8.02 -4.75 -4.89
C LEU A 278 -8.20 -6.12 -4.24
N ASP A 279 -9.00 -6.24 -3.16
CA ASP A 279 -9.24 -7.52 -2.48
C ASP A 279 -9.72 -8.59 -3.47
N GLY A 280 -9.01 -9.72 -3.53
CA GLY A 280 -9.25 -10.80 -4.48
C GLY A 280 -8.73 -10.58 -5.92
N TYR A 281 -8.31 -9.38 -6.28
CA TYR A 281 -7.76 -9.07 -7.61
C TYR A 281 -6.27 -8.76 -7.60
N PHE A 282 -5.70 -8.39 -6.45
CA PHE A 282 -4.33 -7.92 -6.31
C PHE A 282 -3.31 -8.83 -6.98
N LYS A 283 -3.38 -10.13 -6.69
CA LYS A 283 -2.42 -11.11 -7.19
C LYS A 283 -2.29 -11.11 -8.72
N VAL A 284 -3.41 -11.06 -9.45
CA VAL A 284 -3.41 -11.04 -10.92
C VAL A 284 -2.98 -9.67 -11.42
N PHE A 285 -3.54 -8.61 -10.86
CA PHE A 285 -3.26 -7.24 -11.27
C PHE A 285 -1.79 -6.86 -11.07
N ALA A 286 -1.21 -7.18 -9.92
CA ALA A 286 0.23 -6.98 -9.66
C ALA A 286 1.10 -7.81 -10.61
N SER A 287 0.64 -9.03 -10.95
CA SER A 287 1.31 -9.89 -11.94
C SER A 287 1.33 -9.26 -13.33
N GLU A 288 0.22 -8.69 -13.77
CA GLU A 288 0.10 -8.02 -15.06
C GLU A 288 1.04 -6.80 -15.14
N ILE A 289 1.09 -5.99 -14.07
CA ILE A 289 1.99 -4.83 -13.98
C ILE A 289 3.45 -5.28 -14.09
N LEU A 290 3.83 -6.32 -13.37
CA LEU A 290 5.19 -6.84 -13.42
C LEU A 290 5.55 -7.40 -14.80
N LEU A 291 4.66 -8.21 -15.39
CA LEU A 291 4.89 -8.80 -16.72
C LEU A 291 4.97 -7.73 -17.82
N LEU A 292 4.18 -6.66 -17.72
CA LEU A 292 4.30 -5.52 -18.64
C LEU A 292 5.71 -4.90 -18.56
N LYS A 293 6.20 -4.65 -17.34
CA LYS A 293 7.56 -4.10 -17.14
C LYS A 293 8.65 -5.05 -17.67
N ILE A 294 8.53 -6.34 -17.42
CA ILE A 294 9.46 -7.35 -17.93
C ILE A 294 9.39 -7.42 -19.46
N CYS A 295 8.18 -7.37 -20.04
CA CYS A 295 7.99 -7.37 -21.48
C CYS A 295 8.66 -6.18 -22.17
N GLU A 296 8.62 -5.00 -21.54
CA GLU A 296 9.24 -3.80 -22.11
C GLU A 296 10.77 -3.79 -22.00
N ASP A 297 11.32 -4.34 -20.93
CA ASP A 297 12.73 -4.21 -20.59
C ASP A 297 13.57 -5.46 -20.98
N ILE A 298 12.99 -6.64 -21.01
CA ILE A 298 13.71 -7.90 -21.09
C ILE A 298 13.28 -8.77 -22.29
N ASP A 299 11.99 -9.05 -22.43
CA ASP A 299 11.47 -9.96 -23.45
C ASP A 299 10.06 -9.57 -23.89
N HIS A 300 9.94 -9.00 -25.09
CA HIS A 300 8.68 -8.54 -25.66
C HIS A 300 7.67 -9.65 -25.90
N THR A 301 8.07 -10.93 -25.84
CA THR A 301 7.18 -12.10 -26.10
C THR A 301 6.51 -12.62 -24.82
N ILE A 302 6.95 -12.19 -23.66
CA ILE A 302 6.45 -12.71 -22.37
C ILE A 302 4.94 -12.47 -22.17
N LEU A 303 4.40 -11.35 -22.70
CA LEU A 303 2.99 -10.97 -22.53
C LEU A 303 2.26 -10.97 -23.88
N GLU A 304 1.60 -12.08 -24.21
CA GLU A 304 0.95 -12.29 -25.52
C GLU A 304 -0.23 -11.35 -25.80
N ASN A 305 -0.94 -10.93 -24.76
CA ASN A 305 -2.17 -10.13 -24.89
C ASN A 305 -2.00 -8.73 -24.27
N LYS A 306 -0.88 -8.05 -24.55
CA LYS A 306 -0.55 -6.74 -24.00
C LYS A 306 -1.69 -5.72 -24.17
N ALA A 307 -2.36 -5.70 -25.34
CA ALA A 307 -3.44 -4.76 -25.61
C ALA A 307 -4.62 -4.88 -24.61
N TRP A 308 -4.89 -6.06 -24.10
CA TRP A 308 -5.98 -6.27 -23.11
C TRP A 308 -5.78 -5.51 -21.82
N LEU A 309 -4.53 -5.16 -21.49
CA LEU A 309 -4.22 -4.45 -20.25
C LEU A 309 -4.72 -3.00 -20.26
N PHE A 310 -4.87 -2.43 -21.44
CA PHE A 310 -5.26 -1.04 -21.69
C PHE A 310 -6.70 -0.88 -22.16
N ASP A 311 -7.43 -1.99 -22.32
CA ASP A 311 -8.81 -2.02 -22.82
C ASP A 311 -9.80 -2.38 -21.71
N VAL A 312 -10.72 -1.45 -21.42
CA VAL A 312 -11.80 -1.65 -20.43
C VAL A 312 -12.70 -2.82 -20.82
N SER A 313 -12.93 -3.03 -22.12
CA SER A 313 -13.79 -4.12 -22.64
C SER A 313 -13.16 -5.50 -22.39
N ALA A 314 -11.84 -5.59 -22.34
CA ALA A 314 -11.10 -6.82 -22.12
C ALA A 314 -11.06 -7.27 -20.64
N ILE A 315 -11.59 -6.50 -19.68
CA ILE A 315 -11.62 -6.87 -18.25
C ILE A 315 -12.27 -8.26 -18.06
N LYS A 316 -13.33 -8.57 -18.80
CA LYS A 316 -13.99 -9.88 -18.74
C LYS A 316 -13.06 -11.02 -19.18
N LEU A 317 -12.26 -10.81 -20.24
CA LEU A 317 -11.28 -11.77 -20.73
C LEU A 317 -10.15 -11.99 -19.72
N ARG A 318 -9.66 -10.92 -19.11
CA ARG A 318 -8.63 -10.96 -18.04
C ARG A 318 -9.14 -11.61 -16.75
N ASN A 319 -10.44 -11.64 -16.53
CA ASN A 319 -11.08 -12.35 -15.42
C ASN A 319 -11.27 -13.84 -15.65
N ASP A 320 -11.04 -14.36 -16.86
CA ASP A 320 -11.09 -15.78 -17.16
C ASP A 320 -10.04 -16.58 -16.34
N SER A 321 -10.44 -17.78 -15.89
CA SER A 321 -9.59 -18.62 -15.05
C SER A 321 -8.33 -19.12 -15.75
N ARG A 322 -8.40 -19.37 -17.07
CA ARG A 322 -7.26 -19.84 -17.88
C ARG A 322 -6.22 -18.73 -18.02
N TYR A 323 -6.68 -17.49 -18.30
CA TYR A 323 -5.81 -16.33 -18.37
C TYR A 323 -5.10 -16.10 -17.04
N LYS A 324 -5.85 -16.05 -15.93
CA LYS A 324 -5.28 -15.87 -14.58
C LYS A 324 -4.23 -16.94 -14.25
N THR A 325 -4.53 -18.20 -14.55
CA THR A 325 -3.61 -19.32 -14.31
C THR A 325 -2.35 -19.18 -15.16
N CYS A 326 -2.46 -18.79 -16.43
CA CYS A 326 -1.33 -18.57 -17.32
C CYS A 326 -0.39 -17.48 -16.76
N ILE A 327 -0.93 -16.31 -16.42
CA ILE A 327 -0.17 -15.18 -15.85
C ILE A 327 0.54 -15.58 -14.56
N ILE A 328 -0.17 -16.21 -13.62
CA ILE A 328 0.38 -16.64 -12.34
C ILE A 328 1.50 -17.68 -12.52
N ASN A 329 1.32 -18.65 -13.41
CA ASN A 329 2.32 -19.69 -13.66
C ASN A 329 3.60 -19.13 -14.28
N LYS A 330 3.54 -18.10 -15.11
CA LYS A 330 4.72 -17.39 -15.63
C LYS A 330 5.54 -16.81 -14.47
N LEU A 331 4.89 -16.17 -13.50
CA LEU A 331 5.59 -15.58 -12.35
C LEU A 331 6.07 -16.63 -11.34
N LYS A 332 5.35 -17.72 -11.15
CA LYS A 332 5.84 -18.85 -10.33
C LYS A 332 7.11 -19.49 -10.90
N LYS A 333 7.25 -19.52 -12.23
CA LYS A 333 8.49 -19.98 -12.87
C LYS A 333 9.62 -18.98 -12.70
N LEU A 334 9.32 -17.67 -12.79
CA LEU A 334 10.28 -16.60 -12.60
C LEU A 334 10.79 -16.53 -11.14
N PHE A 335 9.88 -16.64 -10.18
CA PHE A 335 10.17 -16.62 -8.75
C PHE A 335 9.72 -17.94 -8.11
N PRO A 336 10.52 -19.02 -8.23
CA PRO A 336 10.20 -20.30 -7.61
C PRO A 336 10.25 -20.20 -6.08
N SER A 337 9.51 -21.07 -5.41
CA SER A 337 9.48 -21.20 -3.96
C SER A 337 9.79 -22.60 -3.53
N ARG A 338 10.18 -22.76 -2.26
CA ARG A 338 10.21 -24.04 -1.55
C ARG A 338 8.98 -24.13 -0.66
N SER A 339 8.29 -25.26 -0.72
CA SER A 339 7.23 -25.56 0.24
C SER A 339 7.84 -25.82 1.64
N PRO A 340 7.09 -25.61 2.73
CA PRO A 340 7.56 -25.96 4.08
C PRO A 340 8.04 -27.41 4.21
N LYS A 341 7.45 -28.32 3.44
CA LYS A 341 7.85 -29.73 3.38
C LYS A 341 9.23 -29.91 2.74
N GLU A 342 9.48 -29.29 1.59
CA GLU A 342 10.79 -29.30 0.94
C GLU A 342 11.86 -28.65 1.81
N ILE A 343 11.52 -27.55 2.50
CA ILE A 343 12.44 -26.89 3.45
C ILE A 343 12.78 -27.82 4.60
N ALA A 344 11.81 -28.55 5.17
CA ALA A 344 12.07 -29.52 6.22
C ALA A 344 13.00 -30.65 5.75
N SER A 345 12.83 -31.11 4.51
CA SER A 345 13.73 -32.11 3.89
C SER A 345 15.15 -31.55 3.72
N ASP A 346 15.29 -30.33 3.19
CA ASP A 346 16.58 -29.66 3.04
C ASP A 346 17.28 -29.43 4.39
N MET A 347 16.52 -29.14 5.46
CA MET A 347 17.05 -28.97 6.83
C MET A 347 17.65 -30.24 7.39
N LEU A 348 17.04 -31.41 7.17
CA LEU A 348 17.59 -32.68 7.61
C LEU A 348 18.79 -33.15 6.75
N LEU A 349 18.87 -32.72 5.51
CA LEU A 349 20.03 -32.95 4.63
C LEU A 349 21.23 -32.05 4.98
N ASP A 350 21.00 -30.85 5.52
CA ASP A 350 22.07 -29.99 6.01
C ASP A 350 22.63 -30.51 7.33
N SER A 351 23.87 -31.00 7.30
CA SER A 351 24.50 -31.66 8.46
C SER A 351 24.53 -30.80 9.73
N ARG A 352 24.63 -29.47 9.61
CA ARG A 352 24.69 -28.56 10.77
C ARG A 352 23.29 -28.32 11.37
N ILE A 353 22.28 -28.15 10.51
CA ILE A 353 20.91 -27.94 10.97
C ILE A 353 20.37 -29.24 11.53
N SER A 354 20.59 -30.37 10.86
CA SER A 354 20.19 -31.70 11.30
C SER A 354 20.78 -32.05 12.66
N ALA A 355 22.11 -31.87 12.82
CA ALA A 355 22.79 -32.13 14.10
C ALA A 355 22.17 -31.32 15.24
N ARG A 356 21.83 -30.05 14.99
CA ARG A 356 21.19 -29.21 16.01
C ARG A 356 19.79 -29.68 16.36
N ILE A 357 18.99 -30.07 15.35
CA ILE A 357 17.62 -30.61 15.61
C ILE A 357 17.71 -31.80 16.52
N TRP A 358 18.60 -32.73 16.24
CA TRP A 358 18.77 -33.95 17.07
C TRP A 358 19.37 -33.65 18.45
N GLU A 359 20.27 -32.66 18.56
CA GLU A 359 20.80 -32.20 19.84
C GLU A 359 19.72 -31.59 20.73
N ASP A 360 18.84 -30.74 20.16
CA ASP A 360 17.73 -30.14 20.91
C ASP A 360 16.71 -31.21 21.35
N ILE A 361 16.40 -32.20 20.51
CA ILE A 361 15.54 -33.34 20.85
C ILE A 361 16.16 -34.18 21.98
N SER A 362 17.47 -34.49 21.92
CA SER A 362 18.17 -35.27 22.97
C SER A 362 18.10 -34.59 24.32
N LYS A 363 18.37 -33.27 24.36
CA LYS A 363 18.26 -32.49 25.59
C LYS A 363 16.86 -32.48 26.18
N ASP A 364 15.82 -32.40 25.34
CA ASP A 364 14.43 -32.45 25.82
C ASP A 364 14.06 -33.77 26.42
N LEU A 365 14.50 -34.89 25.82
CA LEU A 365 14.26 -36.24 26.33
C LEU A 365 14.99 -36.45 27.67
N GLU A 366 16.23 -35.99 27.80
CA GLU A 366 17.01 -35.99 29.03
C GLU A 366 16.32 -35.16 30.13
N ASN A 367 15.92 -33.96 29.85
CA ASN A 367 15.23 -33.05 30.79
C ASN A 367 13.91 -33.64 31.30
N LYS A 368 13.25 -34.48 30.52
CA LYS A 368 12.00 -35.17 30.91
C LYS A 368 12.20 -36.54 31.50
N ASN A 369 13.44 -37.00 31.70
CA ASN A 369 13.76 -38.38 32.13
C ASN A 369 12.96 -39.40 31.29
N SER A 370 12.98 -39.28 29.99
CA SER A 370 12.17 -40.07 29.06
C SER A 370 12.60 -41.53 29.01
N GLU A 371 11.63 -42.47 28.98
CA GLU A 371 11.88 -43.87 28.69
C GLU A 371 12.22 -44.10 27.21
N VAL A 372 11.75 -43.21 26.33
CA VAL A 372 12.03 -43.24 24.89
C VAL A 372 13.32 -42.50 24.64
N THR A 373 14.23 -43.10 23.89
CA THR A 373 15.54 -42.57 23.57
C THR A 373 15.53 -41.82 22.20
N ILE A 374 16.56 -41.04 21.94
CA ILE A 374 16.73 -40.41 20.65
C ILE A 374 16.84 -41.45 19.52
N GLN A 375 17.44 -42.60 19.79
CA GLN A 375 17.58 -43.70 18.83
C GLN A 375 16.23 -44.25 18.39
N ASP A 376 15.27 -44.36 19.30
CA ASP A 376 13.93 -44.80 18.97
C ASP A 376 13.26 -43.90 17.95
N PHE A 377 13.45 -42.58 18.07
CA PHE A 377 12.96 -41.61 17.07
C PHE A 377 13.72 -41.66 15.74
N MET A 378 15.04 -41.90 15.77
CA MET A 378 15.88 -41.97 14.57
C MET A 378 15.61 -43.25 13.75
N ASP A 379 15.21 -44.31 14.39
CA ASP A 379 14.94 -45.60 13.75
C ASP A 379 13.57 -45.65 13.05
N LEU A 380 12.71 -44.62 13.26
CA LEU A 380 11.44 -44.51 12.57
C LEU A 380 11.62 -43.91 11.16
N ASP A 381 10.92 -44.46 10.20
CA ASP A 381 10.82 -43.88 8.86
C ASP A 381 9.65 -42.88 8.80
N ALA A 382 9.85 -41.72 9.42
CA ALA A 382 8.85 -40.66 9.45
C ALA A 382 9.24 -39.51 8.48
N SER A 383 8.26 -38.68 8.11
CA SER A 383 8.53 -37.56 7.22
C SER A 383 9.41 -36.50 7.89
N PRO A 384 10.24 -35.77 7.10
CA PRO A 384 11.09 -34.68 7.59
C PRO A 384 10.35 -33.63 8.41
N GLU A 385 9.11 -33.31 8.04
CA GLU A 385 8.26 -32.35 8.74
C GLU A 385 7.96 -32.76 10.18
N ALA A 386 7.78 -34.08 10.39
CA ALA A 386 7.51 -34.62 11.72
C ALA A 386 8.71 -34.41 12.66
N TYR A 387 9.94 -34.65 12.18
CA TYR A 387 11.16 -34.45 12.98
C TYR A 387 11.41 -32.97 13.29
N VAL A 388 11.14 -32.05 12.35
CA VAL A 388 11.34 -30.61 12.55
C VAL A 388 10.46 -30.04 13.66
N ILE A 389 9.28 -30.63 13.91
CA ILE A 389 8.36 -30.16 14.97
C ILE A 389 8.58 -30.85 16.32
N LEU A 390 9.38 -31.94 16.41
CA LEU A 390 9.52 -32.74 17.64
C LEU A 390 9.99 -31.93 18.83
N HIS A 391 11.03 -31.10 18.66
CA HIS A 391 11.53 -30.22 19.73
C HIS A 391 10.41 -29.37 20.34
N ALA A 392 9.60 -28.69 19.51
CA ALA A 392 8.48 -27.91 20.03
C ALA A 392 7.41 -28.74 20.76
N LEU A 393 7.16 -29.96 20.32
CA LEU A 393 6.23 -30.85 20.99
C LEU A 393 6.80 -31.36 22.32
N LEU A 394 8.10 -31.72 22.36
CA LEU A 394 8.79 -32.15 23.55
C LEU A 394 8.94 -31.04 24.60
N CYS A 395 9.11 -29.80 24.21
CA CYS A 395 9.09 -28.67 25.13
C CYS A 395 7.72 -28.42 25.79
N ARG A 396 6.63 -29.03 25.28
CA ARG A 396 5.29 -28.96 25.88
C ARG A 396 5.07 -30.02 26.93
N LYS A 397 3.87 -30.02 27.53
CA LYS A 397 3.45 -30.99 28.57
C LYS A 397 3.28 -32.42 28.10
N HIS A 398 3.33 -32.68 26.81
CA HIS A 398 3.11 -34.02 26.30
C HIS A 398 4.19 -34.98 26.84
N ASN A 399 3.76 -36.19 27.26
CA ASN A 399 4.67 -37.25 27.61
C ASN A 399 5.45 -37.66 26.34
N PRO A 400 6.79 -37.76 26.37
CA PRO A 400 7.59 -38.21 25.22
C PRO A 400 7.11 -39.55 24.64
N LYS A 401 6.66 -40.49 25.47
CA LYS A 401 6.10 -41.75 25.02
C LYS A 401 4.84 -41.56 24.18
N HIS A 402 3.95 -40.66 24.59
CA HIS A 402 2.75 -40.33 23.78
C HIS A 402 3.12 -39.73 22.44
N ILE A 403 4.12 -38.82 22.40
CA ILE A 403 4.59 -38.23 21.14
C ILE A 403 5.17 -39.33 20.24
N TYR A 404 5.97 -40.23 20.80
CA TYR A 404 6.52 -41.36 20.07
C TYR A 404 5.44 -42.30 19.52
N ASP A 405 4.46 -42.70 20.33
CA ASP A 405 3.37 -43.56 19.90
C ASP A 405 2.53 -42.94 18.77
N GLU A 406 2.26 -41.63 18.84
CA GLU A 406 1.59 -40.88 17.74
C GLU A 406 2.47 -40.79 16.50
N LEU A 407 3.82 -40.67 16.63
CA LEU A 407 4.73 -40.66 15.49
C LEU A 407 4.78 -42.05 14.82
N VAL A 408 4.76 -43.15 15.58
CA VAL A 408 4.67 -44.51 15.06
C VAL A 408 3.40 -44.71 14.24
N LYS A 409 2.24 -44.24 14.74
CA LYS A 409 0.99 -44.27 13.97
C LYS A 409 1.11 -43.48 12.67
N TYR A 410 1.71 -42.28 12.75
CA TYR A 410 1.90 -41.42 11.57
C TYR A 410 2.80 -42.10 10.52
N SER A 411 3.90 -42.75 10.96
CA SER A 411 4.81 -43.48 10.06
C SER A 411 4.13 -44.68 9.39
N ASN A 412 3.16 -45.29 10.07
CA ASN A 412 2.36 -46.41 9.55
C ASN A 412 1.14 -45.98 8.73
N GLU A 413 1.01 -44.68 8.42
CA GLU A 413 -0.14 -44.09 7.73
C GLU A 413 -1.49 -44.29 8.46
N GLU A 414 -1.45 -44.46 9.78
CA GLU A 414 -2.61 -44.53 10.64
C GLU A 414 -3.11 -43.16 11.05
N ASP A 415 -4.35 -43.07 11.59
CA ASP A 415 -4.89 -41.80 12.12
C ASP A 415 -4.06 -41.33 13.32
N SER A 416 -3.43 -40.17 13.16
CA SER A 416 -2.47 -39.62 14.11
C SER A 416 -2.62 -38.12 14.26
N LYS A 417 -2.37 -37.60 15.45
CA LYS A 417 -2.31 -36.19 15.78
C LYS A 417 -1.19 -35.46 15.06
N PHE A 418 -0.18 -36.15 14.51
CA PHE A 418 0.92 -35.53 13.79
C PHE A 418 0.47 -34.76 12.57
N ILE A 419 -0.60 -35.15 11.88
CA ILE A 419 -1.16 -34.42 10.74
C ILE A 419 -1.50 -33.00 11.17
N ASP A 420 -2.26 -32.82 12.26
CA ASP A 420 -2.63 -31.52 12.80
C ASP A 420 -1.43 -30.78 13.40
N TRP A 421 -0.54 -31.47 14.08
CA TRP A 421 0.65 -30.88 14.69
C TRP A 421 1.60 -30.32 13.65
N ILE A 422 1.86 -31.03 12.54
CA ILE A 422 2.65 -30.53 11.40
C ILE A 422 1.98 -29.30 10.79
N HIS A 423 0.68 -29.40 10.47
CA HIS A 423 -0.07 -28.29 9.89
C HIS A 423 0.02 -27.00 10.73
N ASN A 424 -0.05 -27.14 12.04
CA ASN A 424 -0.09 -26.00 12.94
C ASN A 424 1.28 -25.45 13.33
N ASN A 425 2.34 -26.26 13.33
CA ASN A 425 3.62 -25.88 13.94
C ASN A 425 4.79 -25.74 12.95
N LEU A 426 4.75 -26.41 11.80
CA LEU A 426 5.91 -26.56 10.92
C LEU A 426 6.57 -25.22 10.55
N VAL A 427 5.79 -24.23 10.13
CA VAL A 427 6.33 -22.92 9.72
C VAL A 427 6.97 -22.18 10.89
N GLY A 428 6.34 -22.21 12.07
CA GLY A 428 6.91 -21.61 13.28
C GLY A 428 8.22 -22.28 13.70
N CYS A 429 8.28 -23.63 13.62
CA CYS A 429 9.49 -24.40 13.92
C CYS A 429 10.62 -24.11 12.93
N ILE A 430 10.32 -24.06 11.63
CA ILE A 430 11.30 -23.66 10.60
C ILE A 430 11.88 -22.28 10.92
N LEU A 431 11.03 -21.27 11.17
CA LEU A 431 11.48 -19.91 11.51
C LEU A 431 12.33 -19.89 12.79
N ASN A 432 11.96 -20.67 13.82
CA ASN A 432 12.73 -20.77 15.06
C ASN A 432 14.12 -21.34 14.81
N ILE A 433 14.21 -22.47 14.10
CA ILE A 433 15.48 -23.14 13.82
C ILE A 433 16.38 -22.25 12.97
N TYR A 434 15.85 -21.63 11.88
CA TYR A 434 16.64 -20.70 11.09
C TYR A 434 17.09 -19.46 11.89
N GLY A 435 16.27 -18.98 12.83
CA GLY A 435 16.62 -17.88 13.73
C GLY A 435 17.78 -18.17 14.67
N LYS A 436 18.08 -19.44 14.93
CA LYS A 436 19.22 -19.92 15.73
C LYS A 436 20.49 -20.19 14.85
N THR A 437 20.39 -20.00 13.54
CA THR A 437 21.45 -20.24 12.57
C THR A 437 21.85 -18.97 11.84
N SER A 438 23.01 -18.96 11.18
CA SER A 438 23.41 -17.90 10.24
C SER A 438 22.84 -18.11 8.83
N ARG A 439 22.04 -19.15 8.61
CA ARG A 439 21.46 -19.49 7.31
C ARG A 439 20.26 -18.62 6.99
N ARG A 440 20.02 -18.40 5.70
CA ARG A 440 18.86 -17.65 5.19
C ARG A 440 17.64 -18.56 5.12
N CYS A 441 16.49 -18.07 5.55
CA CYS A 441 15.26 -18.87 5.60
C CYS A 441 14.53 -18.87 4.25
N PRO A 442 14.43 -20.00 3.52
CA PRO A 442 13.78 -20.08 2.21
C PRO A 442 12.27 -19.80 2.22
N LEU A 443 11.62 -19.76 3.39
CA LEU A 443 10.20 -19.42 3.53
C LEU A 443 9.84 -18.04 2.97
N PHE A 444 10.82 -17.14 2.85
CA PHE A 444 10.61 -15.79 2.32
C PHE A 444 10.84 -15.71 0.80
N SER A 445 10.95 -16.83 0.09
CA SER A 445 11.07 -16.88 -1.37
C SER A 445 9.74 -17.21 -2.04
N GLY A 446 9.64 -16.87 -3.31
CA GLY A 446 8.58 -17.27 -4.22
C GLY A 446 7.51 -16.22 -4.44
N PHE A 447 6.93 -16.26 -5.64
CA PHE A 447 5.88 -15.35 -6.08
C PHE A 447 4.72 -15.21 -5.08
N GLU A 448 4.20 -16.34 -4.56
CA GLU A 448 3.08 -16.33 -3.60
C GLU A 448 3.45 -15.61 -2.31
N THR A 449 4.69 -15.80 -1.85
CA THR A 449 5.20 -15.12 -0.65
C THR A 449 5.34 -13.62 -0.89
N PHE A 450 5.80 -13.20 -2.09
CA PHE A 450 5.88 -11.77 -2.43
C PHE A 450 4.51 -11.10 -2.43
N VAL A 451 3.49 -11.77 -2.96
CA VAL A 451 2.09 -11.29 -2.91
C VAL A 451 1.61 -11.11 -1.47
N LEU A 452 1.90 -12.09 -0.58
CA LEU A 452 1.50 -12.03 0.82
C LEU A 452 2.25 -10.96 1.61
N LEU A 453 3.56 -10.80 1.36
CA LEU A 453 4.38 -9.75 1.99
C LEU A 453 3.97 -8.35 1.53
N ALA A 454 3.58 -8.20 0.29
CA ALA A 454 3.14 -6.92 -0.27
C ALA A 454 1.81 -6.44 0.30
N LYS A 455 0.92 -7.34 0.74
CA LYS A 455 -0.36 -6.99 1.37
C LYS A 455 -1.14 -5.93 0.58
N ASP A 456 -1.52 -6.26 -0.67
CA ASP A 456 -2.27 -5.40 -1.60
C ASP A 456 -1.58 -4.06 -1.98
N ASN A 457 -0.29 -3.92 -1.64
CA ASN A 457 0.54 -2.77 -1.98
C ASN A 457 1.39 -3.05 -3.23
N ILE A 458 1.03 -2.43 -4.35
CA ILE A 458 1.71 -2.62 -5.65
C ILE A 458 3.19 -2.22 -5.56
N ARG A 459 3.51 -1.14 -4.84
CA ARG A 459 4.89 -0.67 -4.67
C ARG A 459 5.76 -1.70 -3.93
N HIS A 460 5.26 -2.27 -2.83
CA HIS A 460 5.98 -3.31 -2.10
C HIS A 460 6.23 -4.54 -2.97
N PHE A 461 5.22 -4.96 -3.73
CA PHE A 461 5.34 -6.10 -4.63
C PHE A 461 6.39 -5.86 -5.73
N LEU A 462 6.34 -4.70 -6.38
CA LEU A 462 7.29 -4.36 -7.43
C LEU A 462 8.73 -4.24 -6.88
N GLU A 463 8.90 -3.69 -5.68
CA GLU A 463 10.22 -3.57 -5.05
C GLU A 463 10.84 -4.93 -4.71
N LEU A 464 10.02 -5.86 -4.17
CA LEU A 464 10.44 -7.24 -3.93
C LEU A 464 10.90 -7.92 -5.23
N CYS A 465 10.12 -7.77 -6.29
CA CYS A 465 10.43 -8.35 -7.60
C CYS A 465 11.66 -7.71 -8.25
N TYR A 466 11.74 -6.37 -8.25
CA TYR A 466 12.86 -5.63 -8.82
C TYR A 466 14.18 -5.98 -8.14
N THR A 467 14.21 -5.90 -6.80
CA THR A 467 15.43 -6.19 -6.03
C THR A 467 15.87 -7.65 -6.21
N SER A 468 14.91 -8.59 -6.30
CA SER A 468 15.21 -10.00 -6.57
C SER A 468 15.84 -10.22 -7.95
N LEU A 469 15.30 -9.57 -8.98
CA LEU A 469 15.85 -9.61 -10.32
C LEU A 469 17.22 -8.93 -10.41
N ALA A 470 17.39 -7.77 -9.78
CA ALA A 470 18.66 -7.06 -9.73
C ALA A 470 19.76 -7.88 -9.02
N GLN A 471 19.40 -8.58 -7.93
CA GLN A 471 20.31 -9.44 -7.21
C GLN A 471 20.78 -10.64 -8.06
N SER A 472 19.90 -11.20 -8.89
CA SER A 472 20.24 -12.33 -9.76
C SER A 472 21.15 -11.94 -10.92
N GLN A 473 21.13 -10.68 -11.37
CA GLN A 473 22.02 -10.19 -12.45
C GLN A 473 23.49 -10.08 -12.02
N ASN A 474 23.74 -9.99 -10.72
CA ASN A 474 25.09 -10.00 -10.17
C ASN A 474 25.70 -11.42 -10.09
N SER A 475 24.93 -12.47 -10.39
CA SER A 475 25.39 -13.85 -10.47
C SER A 475 25.62 -14.23 -11.94
N GLU A 476 26.82 -14.76 -12.26
CA GLU A 476 27.36 -14.97 -13.63
C GLU A 476 26.60 -15.98 -14.52
N VAL A 477 25.39 -16.40 -14.20
CA VAL A 477 24.66 -17.45 -14.94
C VAL A 477 23.22 -17.06 -15.20
N GLN A 478 22.76 -16.93 -16.48
CA GLN A 478 21.71 -17.77 -17.03
C GLN A 478 21.00 -17.21 -18.28
N ASP A 479 20.79 -18.11 -19.25
CA ASP A 479 19.90 -17.96 -20.40
C ASP A 479 18.40 -18.12 -20.06
N ASN A 480 18.05 -18.45 -18.81
CA ASN A 480 16.68 -18.61 -18.36
C ASN A 480 16.31 -17.54 -17.30
N LEU A 481 15.21 -16.85 -17.54
CA LEU A 481 14.65 -15.85 -16.64
C LEU A 481 14.04 -16.54 -15.39
N CYS A 482 14.90 -16.99 -14.47
CA CYS A 482 14.51 -17.62 -13.21
C CYS A 482 15.41 -17.12 -12.09
N VAL A 483 14.83 -16.51 -11.08
CA VAL A 483 15.56 -15.99 -9.91
C VAL A 483 15.72 -17.10 -8.88
N ASP A 484 16.97 -17.47 -8.57
CA ASP A 484 17.22 -18.49 -7.57
C ASP A 484 16.74 -18.07 -6.17
N ILE A 485 16.51 -19.07 -5.29
CA ILE A 485 15.91 -18.87 -3.98
C ILE A 485 16.79 -18.03 -3.06
N ASP A 486 18.10 -18.22 -3.09
CA ASP A 486 19.03 -17.47 -2.23
C ASP A 486 19.03 -15.97 -2.58
N ASN A 487 19.05 -15.63 -3.88
CA ASN A 487 18.95 -14.26 -4.35
C ASN A 487 17.61 -13.63 -3.96
N GLN A 488 16.51 -14.38 -4.05
CA GLN A 488 15.20 -13.91 -3.59
C GLN A 488 15.22 -13.59 -2.09
N VAL A 489 15.75 -14.48 -1.25
CA VAL A 489 15.78 -14.29 0.22
C VAL A 489 16.67 -13.12 0.62
N ILE A 490 17.80 -12.92 -0.06
CA ILE A 490 18.65 -11.73 0.15
C ILE A 490 17.86 -10.47 -0.17
N ALA A 491 17.25 -10.42 -1.34
CA ALA A 491 16.48 -9.27 -1.79
C ALA A 491 15.34 -8.94 -0.85
N VAL A 492 14.55 -9.94 -0.45
CA VAL A 492 13.41 -9.78 0.46
C VAL A 492 13.86 -9.23 1.81
N LYS A 493 14.99 -9.71 2.36
CA LYS A 493 15.53 -9.19 3.63
C LYS A 493 15.94 -7.72 3.50
N ASN A 494 16.61 -7.35 2.42
CA ASN A 494 17.03 -5.98 2.16
C ASN A 494 15.80 -5.06 1.99
N VAL A 495 14.84 -5.43 1.15
CA VAL A 495 13.60 -4.67 0.96
C VAL A 495 12.84 -4.52 2.28
N SER A 496 12.72 -5.59 3.07
CA SER A 496 12.06 -5.55 4.38
C SER A 496 12.73 -4.53 5.31
N GLN A 497 14.05 -4.50 5.34
CA GLN A 497 14.83 -3.54 6.12
C GLN A 497 14.61 -2.11 5.61
N ASP A 498 14.75 -1.89 4.30
CA ASP A 498 14.61 -0.57 3.70
C ASP A 498 13.20 0.01 3.91
N MET A 499 12.15 -0.81 3.73
CA MET A 499 10.76 -0.41 3.99
C MET A 499 10.51 -0.09 5.47
N LEU A 500 11.11 -0.83 6.39
CA LEU A 500 11.02 -0.54 7.82
C LEU A 500 11.71 0.80 8.14
N TYR A 501 12.92 1.04 7.61
CA TYR A 501 13.65 2.28 7.84
C TYR A 501 13.00 3.50 7.15
N GLU A 502 12.28 3.29 6.04
CA GLU A 502 11.51 4.34 5.37
C GLU A 502 10.42 4.94 6.29
N VAL A 503 9.92 4.18 7.26
CA VAL A 503 8.92 4.65 8.25
C VAL A 503 9.38 5.93 8.96
N LYS A 504 10.68 6.13 9.18
CA LYS A 504 11.24 7.36 9.78
C LYS A 504 10.88 8.62 9.00
N GLN A 505 10.56 8.48 7.71
CA GLN A 505 10.22 9.59 6.82
C GLN A 505 8.70 9.82 6.71
N PHE A 506 7.87 9.08 7.48
CA PHE A 506 6.42 9.17 7.42
C PHE A 506 5.87 10.32 8.25
N GLY A 507 5.77 11.48 7.65
CA GLY A 507 5.23 12.67 8.29
C GLY A 507 6.07 13.16 9.47
N LYS A 508 5.42 13.87 10.40
CA LYS A 508 6.06 14.45 11.58
C LYS A 508 6.42 13.39 12.64
N GLU A 509 5.57 12.35 12.76
CA GLU A 509 5.68 11.30 13.77
C GLU A 509 6.53 10.11 13.30
N GLY A 510 7.16 10.17 12.12
CA GLY A 510 7.84 9.05 11.47
C GLY A 510 8.87 8.33 12.36
N ASN A 511 9.67 9.06 13.13
CA ASN A 511 10.62 8.44 14.07
C ASN A 511 9.92 7.65 15.18
N GLN A 512 8.79 8.15 15.70
CA GLN A 512 7.99 7.48 16.71
C GLN A 512 7.32 6.23 16.12
N LEU A 513 6.71 6.35 14.93
CA LEU A 513 6.09 5.22 14.21
C LEU A 513 7.12 4.11 13.94
N PHE A 514 8.34 4.47 13.54
CA PHE A 514 9.45 3.53 13.36
C PHE A 514 9.81 2.81 14.68
N GLY A 515 9.92 3.56 15.79
CA GLY A 515 10.18 2.99 17.11
C GLY A 515 9.10 1.98 17.52
N ILE A 516 7.84 2.30 17.27
CA ILE A 516 6.71 1.40 17.56
C ILE A 516 6.75 0.15 16.69
N ALA A 517 7.04 0.28 15.39
CA ALA A 517 7.19 -0.85 14.49
C ALA A 517 8.31 -1.80 14.95
N LEU A 518 9.46 -1.24 15.39
CA LEU A 518 10.54 -2.02 15.96
C LEU A 518 10.10 -2.74 17.24
N ARG A 519 9.44 -2.06 18.17
CA ARG A 519 8.97 -2.65 19.44
C ARG A 519 7.99 -3.79 19.19
N LEU A 520 6.99 -3.58 18.34
CA LEU A 520 6.03 -4.64 17.98
C LEU A 520 6.72 -5.83 17.31
N GLY A 521 7.61 -5.57 16.34
CA GLY A 521 8.38 -6.62 15.69
C GLY A 521 9.26 -7.41 16.68
N THR A 522 9.91 -6.72 17.63
CA THR A 522 10.71 -7.33 18.70
C THR A 522 9.87 -8.21 19.63
N ILE A 523 8.67 -7.77 20.01
CA ILE A 523 7.74 -8.58 20.82
C ILE A 523 7.36 -9.87 20.07
N MET A 524 7.05 -9.76 18.77
CA MET A 524 6.70 -10.91 17.96
C MET A 524 7.89 -11.84 17.72
N GLU A 525 9.10 -11.29 17.53
CA GLU A 525 10.34 -12.06 17.44
C GLU A 525 10.63 -12.81 18.74
N GLN A 526 10.46 -12.17 19.90
CA GLN A 526 10.64 -12.81 21.21
C GLN A 526 9.63 -13.97 21.41
N ALA A 527 8.37 -13.77 21.01
CA ALA A 527 7.37 -14.82 21.05
C ALA A 527 7.76 -16.02 20.16
N ARG A 528 8.36 -15.79 18.98
CA ARG A 528 8.89 -16.85 18.11
C ARG A 528 10.07 -17.61 18.75
N LYS A 529 10.92 -16.93 19.51
CA LYS A 529 12.11 -17.54 20.16
C LYS A 529 11.76 -18.47 21.31
N ASN A 530 10.52 -18.51 21.76
CA ASN A 530 10.08 -19.42 22.81
C ASN A 530 10.08 -20.87 22.29
N ASP A 531 10.96 -21.71 22.81
CA ASP A 531 11.13 -23.10 22.36
C ASP A 531 9.89 -23.96 22.65
N ALA A 532 9.18 -23.71 23.74
CA ALA A 532 7.95 -24.44 24.06
C ALA A 532 6.86 -24.20 23.01
N GLN A 533 6.91 -23.12 22.28
CA GLN A 533 5.95 -22.70 21.25
C GLN A 533 4.57 -23.32 21.48
N SER A 534 4.00 -23.07 22.67
CA SER A 534 2.66 -23.59 23.01
C SER A 534 1.65 -23.18 21.95
N GLU A 535 2.02 -22.16 21.16
CA GLU A 535 1.26 -21.60 20.06
C GLU A 535 2.17 -20.98 19.01
N PRO A 536 2.13 -21.51 17.78
CA PRO A 536 2.96 -20.98 16.69
C PRO A 536 2.44 -19.60 16.23
N GLU A 537 3.35 -18.77 15.77
CA GLU A 537 3.11 -17.61 14.91
C GLU A 537 2.13 -16.56 15.46
N GLN A 538 2.52 -15.84 16.51
CA GLN A 538 1.80 -14.65 16.99
C GLN A 538 2.17 -13.44 16.12
N THR A 539 1.29 -13.06 15.20
CA THR A 539 1.59 -12.05 14.16
C THR A 539 0.60 -10.89 14.11
N HIS A 540 -0.44 -10.91 14.94
CA HIS A 540 -1.43 -9.87 15.06
C HIS A 540 -1.90 -9.74 16.50
N PHE A 541 -2.55 -8.63 16.83
CA PHE A 541 -2.95 -8.34 18.20
C PHE A 541 -4.30 -7.62 18.28
N SER A 542 -4.90 -7.67 19.45
CA SER A 542 -6.03 -6.83 19.85
C SER A 542 -5.64 -5.98 21.05
N ILE A 543 -6.38 -4.91 21.27
CA ILE A 543 -6.20 -4.01 22.40
C ILE A 543 -7.47 -4.08 23.24
N SER A 544 -7.35 -4.35 24.55
CA SER A 544 -8.44 -4.35 25.49
C SER A 544 -8.48 -3.08 26.31
N GLY A 545 -9.69 -2.54 26.53
CA GLY A 545 -9.95 -1.28 27.21
C GLY A 545 -9.88 -0.06 26.26
N GLU A 546 -10.34 1.07 26.76
CA GLU A 546 -10.34 2.34 26.01
C GLU A 546 -8.92 2.96 25.99
N LEU A 547 -8.56 3.48 24.81
CA LEU A 547 -7.31 4.20 24.62
C LEU A 547 -7.53 5.70 24.95
N ASP A 548 -6.53 6.31 25.56
CA ASP A 548 -6.47 7.76 25.69
C ASP A 548 -6.25 8.45 24.33
N GLU A 549 -6.53 9.75 24.27
CA GLU A 549 -6.49 10.54 23.03
C GLU A 549 -5.12 10.48 22.33
N GLU A 550 -4.03 10.54 23.08
CA GLU A 550 -2.67 10.53 22.55
C GLU A 550 -2.33 9.16 21.93
N THR A 551 -2.67 8.07 22.62
CA THR A 551 -2.45 6.71 22.13
C THR A 551 -3.34 6.41 20.92
N MET A 552 -4.59 6.91 20.93
CA MET A 552 -5.51 6.78 19.81
C MET A 552 -5.01 7.55 18.58
N PHE A 553 -4.48 8.75 18.75
CA PHE A 553 -3.86 9.52 17.68
C PHE A 553 -2.71 8.74 17.04
N ILE A 554 -1.80 8.18 17.83
CA ILE A 554 -0.68 7.37 17.32
C ILE A 554 -1.17 6.11 16.59
N LEU A 555 -2.18 5.41 17.10
CA LEU A 555 -2.77 4.26 16.43
C LEU A 555 -3.34 4.65 15.05
N ASN A 556 -4.02 5.79 14.96
CA ASN A 556 -4.53 6.30 13.70
C ASN A 556 -3.41 6.65 12.72
N GLU A 557 -2.31 7.24 13.19
CA GLU A 557 -1.13 7.50 12.34
C GLU A 557 -0.47 6.18 11.86
N LEU A 558 -0.35 5.15 12.72
CA LEU A 558 0.15 3.83 12.31
C LEU A 558 -0.71 3.19 11.19
N LEU A 559 -2.03 3.34 11.26
CA LEU A 559 -2.97 2.86 10.24
C LEU A 559 -2.90 3.70 8.95
N LYS A 560 -2.90 5.02 9.08
CA LYS A 560 -2.82 5.98 7.96
C LYS A 560 -1.56 5.76 7.10
N TRP A 561 -0.43 5.46 7.74
CA TRP A 561 0.83 5.19 7.07
C TRP A 561 1.03 3.71 6.72
N SER A 562 0.03 2.87 6.94
CA SER A 562 0.07 1.41 6.67
C SER A 562 1.24 0.70 7.37
N VAL A 563 1.66 1.21 8.55
CA VAL A 563 2.57 0.49 9.45
C VAL A 563 1.82 -0.67 10.12
N LEU A 564 0.55 -0.43 10.44
CA LEU A 564 -0.42 -1.44 10.87
C LEU A 564 -1.59 -1.54 9.90
N TYR A 565 -2.20 -2.71 9.83
CA TYR A 565 -3.45 -2.97 9.14
C TYR A 565 -4.53 -3.43 10.12
N LYS A 566 -5.78 -2.99 9.90
CA LYS A 566 -6.94 -3.61 10.52
C LYS A 566 -7.22 -4.95 9.84
N THR A 567 -7.49 -5.97 10.62
CA THR A 567 -7.77 -7.32 10.10
C THR A 567 -9.18 -7.77 10.49
N LYS A 568 -9.78 -8.64 9.67
CA LYS A 568 -11.09 -9.25 10.00
C LYS A 568 -10.94 -10.13 11.25
N LEU A 569 -11.92 -10.09 12.16
CA LEU A 569 -11.96 -10.89 13.36
C LEU A 569 -11.86 -12.39 13.03
N THR A 570 -11.01 -13.12 13.75
CA THR A 570 -10.71 -14.53 13.46
C THR A 570 -11.83 -15.48 13.89
N LYS A 571 -12.63 -15.15 14.91
CA LYS A 571 -13.85 -15.89 15.35
C LYS A 571 -14.80 -14.98 16.12
N GLN A 572 -16.09 -15.04 15.77
CA GLN A 572 -17.21 -14.40 16.50
C GLN A 572 -17.55 -15.21 17.76
N LYS A 573 -16.68 -15.33 18.74
CA LYS A 573 -17.07 -16.01 20.00
C LYS A 573 -17.37 -15.07 21.17
N ASN A 574 -16.96 -13.81 21.12
CA ASN A 574 -17.39 -12.81 22.11
C ASN A 574 -17.42 -11.43 21.43
N ILE A 575 -18.57 -10.76 21.52
CA ILE A 575 -18.86 -9.42 20.98
C ILE A 575 -18.07 -8.30 21.69
N GLU A 576 -17.31 -8.64 22.72
CA GLU A 576 -16.57 -7.67 23.57
C GLU A 576 -15.15 -7.33 23.09
N TYR A 577 -14.62 -7.97 22.05
CA TYR A 577 -13.27 -7.67 21.58
C TYR A 577 -13.30 -6.80 20.34
N GLY A 578 -12.72 -5.62 20.50
CA GLY A 578 -12.50 -4.62 19.49
C GLY A 578 -11.69 -5.12 18.29
N GLU A 579 -11.30 -4.20 17.45
CA GLU A 579 -10.55 -4.42 16.21
C GLU A 579 -9.25 -5.20 16.43
N GLU A 580 -8.88 -6.03 15.46
CA GLU A 580 -7.57 -6.71 15.42
C GLU A 580 -6.62 -5.96 14.49
N TYR A 581 -5.36 -5.89 14.89
CA TYR A 581 -4.29 -5.17 14.18
C TYR A 581 -3.15 -6.11 13.82
N GLN A 582 -2.58 -5.94 12.65
CA GLN A 582 -1.42 -6.68 12.17
C GLN A 582 -0.31 -5.72 11.76
N LEU A 583 0.92 -6.02 12.19
CA LEU A 583 2.11 -5.35 11.69
C LEU A 583 2.23 -5.61 10.18
N ASN A 584 2.61 -4.59 9.40
CA ASN A 584 2.72 -4.74 7.95
C ASN A 584 3.61 -5.96 7.61
N PRO A 585 3.09 -6.94 6.86
CA PRO A 585 3.82 -8.16 6.55
C PRO A 585 5.17 -7.95 5.84
N ILE A 586 5.35 -6.82 5.17
CA ILE A 586 6.62 -6.47 4.52
C ILE A 586 7.79 -6.39 5.52
N TYR A 587 7.53 -6.15 6.81
CA TYR A 587 8.56 -6.12 7.85
C TYR A 587 8.88 -7.51 8.43
N SER A 588 8.07 -8.54 8.12
CA SER A 588 8.23 -9.88 8.67
C SER A 588 9.60 -10.52 8.41
N PRO A 589 10.21 -10.39 7.21
CA PRO A 589 11.54 -10.94 6.94
C PRO A 589 12.66 -10.32 7.77
N TYR A 590 12.55 -9.03 8.12
CA TYR A 590 13.53 -8.34 8.98
C TYR A 590 13.60 -8.95 10.38
N PHE A 591 12.42 -9.22 10.96
CA PHE A 591 12.30 -9.83 12.30
C PHE A 591 12.32 -11.37 12.28
N LEU A 592 12.40 -11.96 11.09
CA LEU A 592 12.28 -13.40 10.91
C LEU A 592 11.00 -13.97 11.55
N ILE A 593 9.88 -13.27 11.42
CA ILE A 593 8.57 -13.70 11.92
C ILE A 593 7.66 -14.11 10.76
N SER A 594 6.59 -14.84 11.06
CA SER A 594 5.64 -15.27 10.03
C SER A 594 4.85 -14.08 9.47
N TYR A 595 4.63 -14.09 8.15
CA TYR A 595 3.75 -13.16 7.45
C TYR A 595 2.28 -13.63 7.44
N ARG A 596 2.02 -14.82 7.95
CA ARG A 596 0.66 -15.40 8.01
C ARG A 596 -0.09 -14.87 9.21
N LYS A 597 -1.41 -14.65 9.05
CA LYS A 597 -2.30 -14.38 10.18
C LYS A 597 -2.65 -15.71 10.87
N LYS A 598 -2.12 -15.98 12.05
CA LYS A 598 -2.35 -17.22 12.82
C LYS A 598 -2.93 -16.92 14.19
N ARG A 599 -2.13 -16.60 15.19
CA ARG A 599 -2.57 -16.37 16.57
C ARG A 599 -2.51 -14.91 16.96
N ARG A 600 -3.49 -14.52 17.75
CA ARG A 600 -3.64 -13.17 18.29
C ARG A 600 -2.88 -13.04 19.60
N MET A 601 -2.13 -11.96 19.76
CA MET A 601 -1.69 -11.44 21.05
C MET A 601 -2.79 -10.53 21.61
N GLU A 602 -2.81 -10.38 22.92
CA GLU A 602 -3.65 -9.39 23.58
C GLU A 602 -2.76 -8.40 24.30
N PHE A 603 -3.04 -7.11 24.10
CA PHE A 603 -2.45 -6.02 24.87
C PHE A 603 -3.57 -5.31 25.62
N THR A 604 -3.33 -4.97 26.86
CA THR A 604 -4.16 -4.00 27.57
C THR A 604 -3.89 -2.59 27.01
N ASN A 605 -4.82 -1.66 27.22
CA ASN A 605 -4.62 -0.25 26.89
C ASN A 605 -3.32 0.32 27.48
N LYS A 606 -2.96 -0.07 28.72
CA LYS A 606 -1.72 0.36 29.39
C LYS A 606 -0.47 -0.20 28.70
N GLU A 607 -0.48 -1.48 28.33
CA GLU A 607 0.63 -2.11 27.61
C GLU A 607 0.80 -1.48 26.23
N PHE A 608 -0.30 -1.25 25.51
CA PHE A 608 -0.21 -0.62 24.19
C PHE A 608 0.25 0.84 24.28
N ARG A 609 -0.22 1.58 25.30
CA ARG A 609 0.31 2.92 25.60
C ARG A 609 1.81 2.88 25.87
N LEU A 610 2.30 1.93 26.64
CA LEU A 610 3.73 1.76 26.91
C LEU A 610 4.52 1.46 25.63
N ILE A 611 3.99 0.61 24.74
CA ILE A 611 4.60 0.33 23.44
C ILE A 611 4.70 1.62 22.59
N CYS A 612 3.67 2.46 22.61
CA CYS A 612 3.60 3.70 21.83
C CYS A 612 4.43 4.85 22.40
N LEU A 613 4.37 5.05 23.73
CA LEU A 613 4.82 6.27 24.39
C LEU A 613 5.86 6.04 25.50
N GLY A 614 6.03 4.81 25.98
CA GLY A 614 7.00 4.48 27.03
C GLY A 614 8.44 4.72 26.58
N ASP A 615 9.30 5.01 27.54
CA ASP A 615 10.73 5.15 27.28
C ASP A 615 11.39 3.77 27.00
N GLU A 616 12.68 3.78 26.64
CA GLU A 616 13.40 2.55 26.30
C GLU A 616 13.58 1.63 27.52
N ARG A 617 13.71 2.20 28.71
CA ARG A 617 13.88 1.43 29.96
C ARG A 617 12.56 0.74 30.33
N GLU A 618 11.45 1.47 30.30
CA GLU A 618 10.10 0.95 30.54
C GLU A 618 9.77 -0.20 29.58
N PHE A 619 10.08 -0.02 28.30
CA PHE A 619 9.86 -1.04 27.28
C PHE A 619 10.73 -2.29 27.53
N ASN A 620 11.99 -2.14 27.86
CA ASN A 620 12.87 -3.27 28.16
C ASN A 620 12.41 -4.04 29.40
N ASP A 621 11.93 -3.36 30.44
CA ASP A 621 11.37 -4.00 31.62
C ASP A 621 10.06 -4.74 31.31
N PHE A 622 9.22 -4.17 30.47
CA PHE A 622 8.02 -4.83 29.95
C PHE A 622 8.37 -6.12 29.19
N LEU A 623 9.37 -6.10 28.31
CA LEU A 623 9.81 -7.28 27.56
C LEU A 623 10.29 -8.39 28.52
N LYS A 624 11.12 -8.06 29.51
CA LYS A 624 11.63 -9.03 30.51
C LYS A 624 10.50 -9.64 31.35
N ASN A 625 9.51 -8.83 31.73
CA ASN A 625 8.36 -9.33 32.50
C ASN A 625 7.47 -10.25 31.67
N ARG A 626 7.27 -9.94 30.38
CA ARG A 626 6.52 -10.78 29.45
C ARG A 626 7.21 -12.12 29.21
N GLU A 627 8.53 -12.12 29.09
CA GLU A 627 9.34 -13.34 28.99
C GLU A 627 9.21 -14.23 30.23
N LYS A 628 9.29 -13.66 31.43
CA LYS A 628 9.09 -14.37 32.68
C LYS A 628 7.68 -14.97 32.80
N HIS A 629 6.65 -14.23 32.41
CA HIS A 629 5.26 -14.71 32.44
C HIS A 629 5.03 -15.86 31.45
N ASN A 630 5.58 -15.79 30.25
CA ASN A 630 5.52 -16.88 29.29
C ASN A 630 6.22 -18.14 29.82
N ASN A 631 7.37 -18.01 30.47
CA ASN A 631 8.11 -19.09 31.07
C ASN A 631 7.39 -19.67 32.31
N ILE A 632 6.73 -18.87 33.16
CA ILE A 632 5.95 -19.29 34.31
C ILE A 632 4.66 -19.98 33.88
N GLN A 633 3.95 -19.49 32.88
CA GLN A 633 2.79 -20.22 32.31
C GLN A 633 3.19 -21.58 31.74
N THR A 634 4.36 -21.68 31.13
CA THR A 634 4.91 -22.95 30.65
C THR A 634 5.26 -23.86 31.82
N GLN A 635 5.75 -23.35 32.96
CA GLN A 635 6.04 -24.10 34.16
C GLN A 635 4.81 -24.44 35.03
N GLN A 636 3.87 -23.49 35.23
CA GLN A 636 2.62 -23.77 36.00
C GLN A 636 1.67 -24.70 35.28
N LEU A 637 1.67 -24.66 33.98
CA LEU A 637 1.04 -25.69 33.19
C LEU A 637 1.74 -27.07 33.35
N SER A 638 2.87 -27.22 34.02
CA SER A 638 3.57 -28.49 34.35
C SER A 638 3.21 -29.07 35.72
N ILE A 639 2.39 -28.40 36.51
CA ILE A 639 2.06 -28.84 37.88
C ILE A 639 0.59 -29.33 38.04
N PHE A 640 -0.24 -29.27 37.00
CA PHE A 640 -1.61 -29.82 37.02
C PHE A 640 -1.83 -30.87 35.96
#